data_c98a572087425069cd7a0d641fac3a84
#
_entry.id   c98a572087425069cd7a0d641fac3a84
#
_cell.length_a   1.000
_cell.length_b   1.000
_cell.length_c   1.000
_cell.angle_alpha   90.00
_cell.angle_beta   90.00
_cell.angle_gamma   90.00
#
_symmetry.space_group_name_H-M   'P 1'
#
loop_
_entity.id
_entity.type
_entity.pdbx_description
1 polymer ?
#
loop_
_entity_poly.entity_id
_entity_poly.type
_entity_poly.pdbx_seq_one_letter_code
_entity_poly.pdbx_strand_id
1 'polypeptide(L)'
;MVSVKGWSLPKPRSAGPPYATKSQVVAVLEQVAVLLELKGANLFRTRAYQNGSRALASMEEDLLTVVQEGRLTQVKGIGKGISGLVTEAVLEGTWGELAGLYDSVPAGLIEIIGIPGLGPKRARVMYEELGVDSVESLKAACEMGHIAPLAGFGDKSQQKYLDGIELLRRYQGRSRMDIGLTFGRAFEARIAAVPGVVRAQLAGSARRRRETIGDLDIVAAALPEDHDSVIESILSFPGIAEVKGHGESKVSLILEQEMLAAASGGGSMDAQLVEAMMERSTDATIDAQVRIVAPETFPFTLAYFTGSKEHNIRLRQLAIDKGLRLNEFGLFSEEAAGEAIGMEAAKHTLPCTDEADIYRHLGLEWVTPELREDMGEVEAATIGTSAGLPNLIETSDLRGALHNHTIASDGVNTLEEMAAAAQALGWQYLGIADHSEVLNIGGRQIGVPADGIPAQAKMIQTLNETWADAGTDFRIFHGSECDILVDGALDYPDSTRRSLSHIVGSVHALGSWRGRDEIANTEALIRAIENPTFTILGHPTGRILQGREGFPVDMHAILRRMGELNAEGQLKAVEINASPYRLDLDWRLCKYAKEQGVPVCINPDAHDTEGLKDVWYGIQVARKGWLEAVDVLNTRSGVELQALLGL
;
A
#
# COMPACT_ATOMS: atom_id res chain seq x y z
N MET A 1 1.64 29.77 6.76
CA MET A 1 1.83 28.69 7.74
C MET A 1 1.80 27.40 6.95
N VAL A 2 2.92 26.68 6.85
CA VAL A 2 2.98 25.38 6.15
C VAL A 2 2.33 24.38 7.09
N SER A 3 1.09 23.95 6.78
CA SER A 3 0.45 22.82 7.47
C SER A 3 1.29 21.58 7.21
N VAL A 4 1.83 20.98 8.25
CA VAL A 4 2.45 19.67 8.15
C VAL A 4 1.36 18.67 7.83
N LYS A 5 1.45 17.97 6.70
CA LYS A 5 0.44 17.00 6.25
C LYS A 5 0.09 16.03 7.37
N GLY A 6 -1.17 16.00 7.79
CA GLY A 6 -1.72 15.02 8.71
C GLY A 6 -1.76 15.38 10.20
N TRP A 7 -1.35 16.60 10.62
CA TRP A 7 -1.37 17.01 12.03
C TRP A 7 -2.21 18.27 12.23
N SER A 8 -3.53 18.10 12.28
CA SER A 8 -4.48 19.17 12.57
C SER A 8 -5.68 18.62 13.33
N LEU A 9 -6.33 19.47 14.10
CA LEU A 9 -7.59 19.09 14.71
C LEU A 9 -8.67 18.96 13.62
N PRO A 10 -9.45 17.86 13.61
CA PRO A 10 -10.53 17.68 12.65
C PRO A 10 -11.55 18.80 12.75
N LYS A 11 -12.02 19.29 11.61
CA LYS A 11 -13.13 20.25 11.55
C LYS A 11 -14.43 19.53 11.95
N PRO A 12 -15.34 20.19 12.69
CA PRO A 12 -16.63 19.62 13.05
C PRO A 12 -17.42 19.21 11.82
N ARG A 13 -18.10 18.07 11.88
CA ARG A 13 -19.07 17.68 10.84
C ARG A 13 -20.30 18.60 10.88
N SER A 14 -20.85 18.93 9.74
CA SER A 14 -21.83 20.02 9.57
C SER A 14 -23.28 19.71 9.96
N ALA A 15 -23.64 18.52 10.43
CA ALA A 15 -25.04 18.07 10.52
C ALA A 15 -25.53 17.66 11.92
N GLY A 16 -24.78 17.91 12.98
CA GLY A 16 -25.12 17.48 14.35
C GLY A 16 -24.25 16.33 14.86
N PRO A 17 -24.37 15.92 16.16
CA PRO A 17 -23.55 14.86 16.73
C PRO A 17 -23.76 13.52 16.03
N PRO A 18 -22.68 12.71 15.91
CA PRO A 18 -21.33 12.98 16.39
C PRO A 18 -20.57 13.96 15.50
N TYR A 19 -20.02 15.02 16.09
CA TYR A 19 -19.17 15.98 15.37
C TYR A 19 -17.76 15.43 15.08
N ALA A 20 -17.31 14.44 15.87
CA ALA A 20 -16.08 13.69 15.62
C ALA A 20 -16.33 12.17 15.66
N THR A 21 -15.76 11.43 14.73
CA THR A 21 -15.84 9.95 14.70
C THR A 21 -14.89 9.33 15.72
N LYS A 22 -15.11 8.04 16.07
CA LYS A 22 -14.21 7.29 16.95
C LYS A 22 -12.77 7.31 16.43
N SER A 23 -12.56 7.07 15.13
CA SER A 23 -11.24 7.10 14.50
C SER A 23 -10.57 8.48 14.58
N GLN A 24 -11.32 9.57 14.37
CA GLN A 24 -10.79 10.93 14.53
C GLN A 24 -10.38 11.22 15.97
N VAL A 25 -11.18 10.81 16.95
CA VAL A 25 -10.84 10.99 18.37
C VAL A 25 -9.59 10.19 18.74
N VAL A 26 -9.49 8.94 18.30
CA VAL A 26 -8.32 8.07 18.50
C VAL A 26 -7.07 8.74 17.94
N ALA A 27 -7.11 9.19 16.68
CA ALA A 27 -5.99 9.86 16.01
C ALA A 27 -5.54 11.14 16.75
N VAL A 28 -6.49 11.98 17.19
CA VAL A 28 -6.17 13.20 17.95
C VAL A 28 -5.50 12.86 19.28
N LEU A 29 -5.98 11.85 20.01
CA LEU A 29 -5.36 11.45 21.28
C LEU A 29 -3.91 10.95 21.08
N GLU A 30 -3.63 10.24 20.00
CA GLU A 30 -2.28 9.80 19.64
C GLU A 30 -1.37 10.98 19.30
N GLN A 31 -1.84 11.90 18.45
CA GLN A 31 -1.08 13.11 18.10
C GLN A 31 -0.77 13.93 19.34
N VAL A 32 -1.74 14.14 20.23
CA VAL A 32 -1.55 14.87 21.48
C VAL A 32 -0.50 14.20 22.38
N ALA A 33 -0.50 12.88 22.48
CA ALA A 33 0.52 12.16 23.23
C ALA A 33 1.93 12.44 22.71
N VAL A 34 2.11 12.48 21.39
CA VAL A 34 3.39 12.82 20.74
C VAL A 34 3.77 14.28 20.95
N LEU A 35 2.84 15.22 20.78
CA LEU A 35 3.10 16.65 21.05
C LEU A 35 3.51 16.91 22.50
N LEU A 36 2.88 16.22 23.45
CA LEU A 36 3.25 16.29 24.86
C LEU A 36 4.67 15.73 25.12
N GLU A 37 5.07 14.67 24.42
CA GLU A 37 6.41 14.11 24.52
C GLU A 37 7.46 15.04 23.92
N LEU A 38 7.17 15.66 22.77
CA LEU A 38 8.02 16.71 22.16
C LEU A 38 8.22 17.90 23.11
N LYS A 39 7.18 18.29 23.85
CA LYS A 39 7.27 19.36 24.87
C LYS A 39 7.91 18.95 26.18
N GLY A 40 8.29 17.69 26.33
CA GLY A 40 8.84 17.21 27.62
C GLY A 40 7.82 17.18 28.77
N ALA A 41 6.53 17.04 28.43
CA ALA A 41 5.50 16.97 29.44
C ALA A 41 5.65 15.73 30.33
N ASN A 42 4.99 15.75 31.50
CA ASN A 42 5.01 14.65 32.45
C ASN A 42 4.53 13.34 31.80
N LEU A 43 5.32 12.28 31.95
CA LEU A 43 5.06 10.94 31.41
C LEU A 43 3.67 10.39 31.76
N PHE A 44 3.13 10.74 32.93
CA PHE A 44 1.76 10.31 33.32
C PHE A 44 0.70 10.95 32.42
N ARG A 45 0.87 12.21 32.03
CA ARG A 45 -0.04 12.90 31.13
C ARG A 45 0.03 12.28 29.72
N THR A 46 1.22 12.08 29.18
CA THR A 46 1.45 11.43 27.86
C THR A 46 0.80 10.03 27.84
N ARG A 47 1.06 9.21 28.87
CA ARG A 47 0.48 7.87 28.99
C ARG A 47 -1.05 7.87 29.10
N ALA A 48 -1.65 8.88 29.73
CA ALA A 48 -3.11 8.98 29.81
C ALA A 48 -3.73 9.10 28.41
N TYR A 49 -3.15 9.92 27.52
CA TYR A 49 -3.61 10.04 26.13
C TYR A 49 -3.38 8.75 25.33
N GLN A 50 -2.21 8.11 25.46
CA GLN A 50 -1.92 6.82 24.81
C GLN A 50 -2.89 5.70 25.26
N ASN A 51 -3.18 5.63 26.55
CA ASN A 51 -4.11 4.62 27.10
C ASN A 51 -5.55 4.93 26.66
N GLY A 52 -5.94 6.20 26.64
CA GLY A 52 -7.26 6.63 26.16
C GLY A 52 -7.48 6.30 24.69
N SER A 53 -6.47 6.57 23.84
CA SER A 53 -6.50 6.19 22.43
C SER A 53 -6.71 4.68 22.25
N ARG A 54 -5.88 3.85 22.89
CA ARG A 54 -6.00 2.38 22.80
C ARG A 54 -7.34 1.86 23.33
N ALA A 55 -7.82 2.42 24.43
CA ALA A 55 -9.10 2.03 25.02
C ALA A 55 -10.27 2.33 24.09
N LEU A 56 -10.25 3.48 23.41
CA LEU A 56 -11.27 3.82 22.41
C LEU A 56 -11.14 2.96 21.14
N ALA A 57 -9.93 2.73 20.68
CA ALA A 57 -9.68 1.89 19.50
C ALA A 57 -10.22 0.46 19.69
N SER A 58 -10.04 -0.11 20.88
CA SER A 58 -10.51 -1.47 21.22
C SER A 58 -11.97 -1.54 21.70
N MET A 59 -12.69 -0.42 21.77
CA MET A 59 -14.08 -0.39 22.24
C MET A 59 -15.02 -0.85 21.12
N GLU A 60 -15.80 -1.90 21.36
CA GLU A 60 -16.78 -2.42 20.39
C GLU A 60 -18.06 -1.58 20.32
N GLU A 61 -18.47 -0.99 21.45
CA GLU A 61 -19.66 -0.15 21.53
C GLU A 61 -19.53 1.14 20.71
N ASP A 62 -20.66 1.61 20.16
CA ASP A 62 -20.70 2.89 19.47
C ASP A 62 -20.32 4.06 20.38
N LEU A 63 -19.35 4.86 19.95
CA LEU A 63 -18.81 5.96 20.75
C LEU A 63 -19.86 7.00 21.13
N LEU A 64 -20.76 7.35 20.17
CA LEU A 64 -21.81 8.35 20.44
C LEU A 64 -22.75 7.88 21.57
N THR A 65 -23.15 6.62 21.55
CA THR A 65 -24.00 6.02 22.58
C THR A 65 -23.32 6.06 23.95
N VAL A 66 -22.07 5.64 24.05
CA VAL A 66 -21.30 5.63 25.31
C VAL A 66 -21.11 7.05 25.85
N VAL A 67 -20.90 8.03 24.96
CA VAL A 67 -20.76 9.45 25.34
C VAL A 67 -22.09 10.02 25.84
N GLN A 68 -23.21 9.77 25.15
CA GLN A 68 -24.53 10.28 25.53
C GLN A 68 -25.00 9.70 26.87
N GLU A 69 -24.65 8.45 27.16
CA GLU A 69 -24.99 7.80 28.43
C GLU A 69 -24.01 8.14 29.58
N GLY A 70 -22.96 8.91 29.29
CA GLY A 70 -21.97 9.33 30.30
C GLY A 70 -21.08 8.19 30.82
N ARG A 71 -20.95 7.09 30.07
CA ARG A 71 -20.23 5.87 30.47
C ARG A 71 -18.74 5.83 30.13
N LEU A 72 -18.17 6.86 29.49
CA LEU A 72 -16.76 6.86 29.08
C LEU A 72 -15.78 6.56 30.23
N THR A 73 -16.03 7.06 31.45
CA THR A 73 -15.16 6.80 32.61
C THR A 73 -15.25 5.36 33.13
N GLN A 74 -16.19 4.56 32.66
CA GLN A 74 -16.29 3.14 32.96
C GLN A 74 -15.39 2.30 32.04
N VAL A 75 -14.98 2.87 30.91
CA VAL A 75 -14.04 2.23 29.97
C VAL A 75 -12.65 2.23 30.60
N LYS A 76 -12.09 1.04 30.81
CA LYS A 76 -10.76 0.88 31.44
C LYS A 76 -9.68 1.61 30.60
N GLY A 77 -9.01 2.57 31.18
CA GLY A 77 -7.99 3.38 30.52
C GLY A 77 -8.44 4.81 30.19
N ILE A 78 -9.72 5.14 30.36
CA ILE A 78 -10.26 6.49 30.14
C ILE A 78 -10.53 7.16 31.51
N GLY A 79 -9.70 8.14 31.84
CA GLY A 79 -9.88 8.99 33.03
C GLY A 79 -10.77 10.19 32.75
N LYS A 80 -11.16 10.92 33.83
CA LYS A 80 -12.06 12.09 33.73
C LYS A 80 -11.62 13.15 32.72
N GLY A 81 -10.31 13.42 32.62
CA GLY A 81 -9.80 14.43 31.65
C GLY A 81 -10.01 14.00 30.19
N ILE A 82 -9.67 12.74 29.86
CA ILE A 82 -9.89 12.19 28.51
C ILE A 82 -11.39 12.09 28.22
N SER A 83 -12.20 11.63 29.20
CA SER A 83 -13.65 11.54 29.03
C SER A 83 -14.27 12.91 28.70
N GLY A 84 -13.88 13.98 29.42
CA GLY A 84 -14.38 15.33 29.14
C GLY A 84 -14.06 15.81 27.72
N LEU A 85 -12.81 15.63 27.31
CA LEU A 85 -12.33 16.01 25.97
C LEU A 85 -13.05 15.22 24.86
N VAL A 86 -13.21 13.92 25.03
CA VAL A 86 -13.90 13.07 24.05
C VAL A 86 -15.38 13.47 23.96
N THR A 87 -16.02 13.76 25.09
CA THR A 87 -17.40 14.24 25.12
C THR A 87 -17.57 15.57 24.38
N GLU A 88 -16.69 16.52 24.63
CA GLU A 88 -16.68 17.82 23.93
C GLU A 88 -16.47 17.66 22.41
N ALA A 89 -15.49 16.83 22.02
CA ALA A 89 -15.23 16.58 20.59
C ALA A 89 -16.43 15.93 19.88
N VAL A 90 -17.08 14.96 20.51
CA VAL A 90 -18.18 14.19 19.90
C VAL A 90 -19.50 14.98 19.91
N LEU A 91 -19.82 15.68 21.01
CA LEU A 91 -21.11 16.35 21.17
C LEU A 91 -21.11 17.82 20.75
N GLU A 92 -19.97 18.51 20.79
CA GLU A 92 -19.86 19.96 20.54
C GLU A 92 -18.97 20.28 19.35
N GLY A 93 -18.16 19.32 18.86
CA GLY A 93 -17.26 19.52 17.72
C GLY A 93 -16.06 20.41 18.04
N THR A 94 -15.74 20.59 19.34
CA THR A 94 -14.60 21.39 19.78
C THR A 94 -13.56 20.52 20.48
N TRP A 95 -12.31 21.00 20.52
CA TRP A 95 -11.17 20.25 21.06
C TRP A 95 -10.55 20.95 22.28
N GLY A 96 -11.27 21.92 22.86
CA GLY A 96 -10.90 22.65 24.06
C GLY A 96 -9.47 23.21 24.03
N GLU A 97 -8.72 22.93 25.10
CA GLU A 97 -7.33 23.41 25.23
C GLU A 97 -6.32 22.75 24.26
N LEU A 98 -6.71 21.76 23.46
CA LEU A 98 -5.82 21.07 22.54
C LEU A 98 -5.41 21.93 21.36
N ALA A 99 -6.25 22.87 20.92
CA ALA A 99 -5.95 23.75 19.79
C ALA A 99 -4.62 24.51 20.01
N GLY A 100 -4.40 25.06 21.21
CA GLY A 100 -3.16 25.76 21.56
C GLY A 100 -1.93 24.84 21.69
N LEU A 101 -2.11 23.52 21.80
CA LEU A 101 -1.00 22.58 21.88
C LEU A 101 -0.32 22.42 20.52
N TYR A 102 -1.09 22.33 19.43
CA TYR A 102 -0.56 22.21 18.09
C TYR A 102 0.29 23.43 17.70
N ASP A 103 -0.15 24.64 18.05
CA ASP A 103 0.59 25.88 17.77
C ASP A 103 1.85 26.04 18.62
N SER A 104 1.98 25.27 19.71
CA SER A 104 3.08 25.39 20.67
C SER A 104 4.30 24.54 20.37
N VAL A 105 4.26 23.71 19.32
CA VAL A 105 5.37 22.86 18.87
C VAL A 105 5.80 23.35 17.49
N PRO A 106 7.10 23.56 17.23
CA PRO A 106 7.58 23.90 15.89
C PRO A 106 7.16 22.85 14.86
N ALA A 107 6.54 23.29 13.76
CA ALA A 107 6.01 22.39 12.71
C ALA A 107 7.08 21.44 12.16
N GLY A 108 8.32 21.90 12.01
CA GLY A 108 9.41 21.07 11.52
C GLY A 108 9.81 19.93 12.46
N LEU A 109 9.52 20.02 13.78
CA LEU A 109 9.73 18.87 14.68
C LEU A 109 8.76 17.73 14.38
N ILE A 110 7.58 18.05 13.88
CA ILE A 110 6.60 17.04 13.45
C ILE A 110 7.09 16.36 12.15
N GLU A 111 7.70 17.12 11.23
CA GLU A 111 8.34 16.53 10.04
C GLU A 111 9.52 15.62 10.42
N ILE A 112 10.36 16.06 11.36
CA ILE A 112 11.51 15.29 11.84
C ILE A 112 11.11 13.95 12.44
N ILE A 113 10.03 13.87 13.22
CA ILE A 113 9.58 12.58 13.78
C ILE A 113 8.98 11.64 12.74
N GLY A 114 8.63 12.13 11.55
CA GLY A 114 8.29 11.30 10.39
C GLY A 114 9.49 10.54 9.80
N ILE A 115 10.72 10.90 10.21
CA ILE A 115 11.93 10.20 9.75
C ILE A 115 12.05 8.84 10.46
N PRO A 116 12.18 7.73 9.72
CA PRO A 116 12.25 6.40 10.29
C PRO A 116 13.30 6.22 11.37
N GLY A 117 12.85 5.83 12.58
CA GLY A 117 13.71 5.61 13.74
C GLY A 117 14.08 6.86 14.53
N LEU A 118 13.42 7.99 14.24
CA LEU A 118 13.55 9.22 14.98
C LEU A 118 12.24 9.50 15.74
N GLY A 119 12.18 9.13 17.00
CA GLY A 119 11.00 9.35 17.84
C GLY A 119 11.01 10.70 18.54
N PRO A 120 9.85 11.11 19.15
CA PRO A 120 9.67 12.45 19.75
C PRO A 120 10.74 12.81 20.79
N LYS A 121 11.15 11.86 21.63
CA LYS A 121 12.16 12.08 22.67
C LYS A 121 13.52 12.48 22.07
N ARG A 122 13.93 11.83 20.98
CA ARG A 122 15.19 12.14 20.30
C ARG A 122 15.12 13.45 19.53
N ALA A 123 13.98 13.71 18.86
CA ALA A 123 13.73 14.98 18.19
C ALA A 123 13.83 16.15 19.18
N ARG A 124 13.22 16.01 20.38
CA ARG A 124 13.32 17.01 21.43
C ARG A 124 14.75 17.27 21.87
N VAL A 125 15.56 16.23 22.14
CA VAL A 125 16.97 16.40 22.54
C VAL A 125 17.74 17.17 21.48
N MET A 126 17.58 16.85 20.20
CA MET A 126 18.26 17.57 19.11
C MET A 126 17.78 19.02 19.00
N TYR A 127 16.50 19.29 19.27
CA TYR A 127 15.98 20.65 19.31
C TYR A 127 16.54 21.45 20.50
N GLU A 128 16.52 20.87 21.70
CA GLU A 128 17.00 21.52 22.92
C GLU A 128 18.53 21.77 22.90
N GLU A 129 19.32 20.82 22.40
CA GLU A 129 20.80 20.88 22.46
C GLU A 129 21.45 21.55 21.23
N LEU A 130 20.82 21.42 20.04
CA LEU A 130 21.41 21.88 18.77
C LEU A 130 20.51 22.87 18.01
N GLY A 131 19.30 23.17 18.49
CA GLY A 131 18.34 24.00 17.77
C GLY A 131 17.80 23.37 16.48
N VAL A 132 17.83 22.06 16.35
CA VAL A 132 17.31 21.34 15.17
C VAL A 132 15.78 21.40 15.16
N ASP A 133 15.22 22.20 14.27
CA ASP A 133 13.79 22.51 14.18
C ASP A 133 13.15 22.18 12.80
N SER A 134 13.93 21.64 11.87
CA SER A 134 13.51 21.29 10.50
C SER A 134 14.33 20.13 9.95
N VAL A 135 13.84 19.48 8.89
CA VAL A 135 14.56 18.40 8.20
C VAL A 135 15.90 18.90 7.64
N GLU A 136 15.93 20.16 7.17
CA GLU A 136 17.13 20.80 6.64
C GLU A 136 18.16 21.02 7.74
N SER A 137 17.76 21.55 8.90
CA SER A 137 18.67 21.74 10.04
C SER A 137 19.15 20.41 10.61
N LEU A 138 18.32 19.38 10.62
CA LEU A 138 18.72 18.02 10.98
C LEU A 138 19.77 17.47 10.01
N LYS A 139 19.55 17.62 8.69
CA LYS A 139 20.48 17.17 7.67
C LYS A 139 21.84 17.83 7.86
N ALA A 140 21.85 19.15 8.00
CA ALA A 140 23.08 19.91 8.22
C ALA A 140 23.81 19.47 9.50
N ALA A 141 23.09 19.27 10.61
CA ALA A 141 23.67 18.79 11.86
C ALA A 141 24.28 17.37 11.73
N CYS A 142 23.63 16.47 10.95
CA CYS A 142 24.18 15.15 10.65
C CYS A 142 25.44 15.24 9.78
N GLU A 143 25.42 16.02 8.70
CA GLU A 143 26.56 16.18 7.79
C GLU A 143 27.79 16.80 8.48
N MET A 144 27.58 17.69 9.46
CA MET A 144 28.61 18.28 10.29
C MET A 144 29.07 17.38 11.46
N GLY A 145 28.44 16.22 11.65
CA GLY A 145 28.81 15.30 12.73
C GLY A 145 28.38 15.74 14.14
N HIS A 146 27.44 16.67 14.26
CA HIS A 146 26.98 17.21 15.54
C HIS A 146 25.98 16.30 16.27
N ILE A 147 25.36 15.35 15.60
CA ILE A 147 24.37 14.45 16.21
C ILE A 147 25.05 13.30 16.97
N ALA A 148 26.10 12.71 16.42
CA ALA A 148 26.75 11.53 16.98
C ALA A 148 27.27 11.74 18.41
N PRO A 149 27.80 12.94 18.82
CA PRO A 149 28.29 13.21 20.19
C PRO A 149 27.18 13.34 21.24
N LEU A 150 25.93 13.53 20.86
CA LEU A 150 24.82 13.69 21.82
C LEU A 150 24.58 12.42 22.65
N ALA A 151 24.21 12.57 23.90
CA ALA A 151 23.96 11.48 24.82
C ALA A 151 22.82 10.56 24.32
N GLY A 152 23.11 9.29 24.08
CA GLY A 152 22.17 8.29 23.55
C GLY A 152 22.07 8.28 22.02
N PHE A 153 22.99 8.97 21.33
CA PHE A 153 23.19 8.92 19.89
C PHE A 153 24.55 8.27 19.57
N GLY A 154 24.94 8.28 18.32
CA GLY A 154 26.21 7.74 17.82
C GLY A 154 26.22 7.78 16.30
N ASP A 155 27.37 7.45 15.68
CA ASP A 155 27.55 7.51 14.23
C ASP A 155 26.48 6.70 13.47
N LYS A 156 26.10 5.53 13.99
CA LYS A 156 25.02 4.70 13.39
C LYS A 156 23.67 5.40 13.41
N SER A 157 23.35 6.16 14.47
CA SER A 157 22.11 6.92 14.55
C SER A 157 22.11 8.08 13.57
N GLN A 158 23.23 8.79 13.48
CA GLN A 158 23.42 9.91 12.57
C GLN A 158 23.28 9.46 11.11
N GLN A 159 23.94 8.36 10.72
CA GLN A 159 23.80 7.81 9.37
C GLN A 159 22.36 7.39 9.08
N LYS A 160 21.70 6.70 10.03
CA LYS A 160 20.29 6.31 9.90
C LYS A 160 19.36 7.51 9.67
N TYR A 161 19.64 8.66 10.25
CA TYR A 161 18.83 9.86 10.02
C TYR A 161 19.08 10.46 8.64
N LEU A 162 20.31 10.45 8.14
CA LEU A 162 20.62 10.84 6.75
C LEU A 162 19.88 9.96 5.74
N ASP A 163 19.94 8.64 5.93
CA ASP A 163 19.22 7.68 5.10
C ASP A 163 17.70 7.91 5.15
N GLY A 164 17.17 8.18 6.36
CA GLY A 164 15.77 8.49 6.57
C GLY A 164 15.31 9.79 5.93
N ILE A 165 16.15 10.82 5.91
CA ILE A 165 15.89 12.09 5.20
C ILE A 165 15.84 11.86 3.68
N GLU A 166 16.75 11.06 3.14
CA GLU A 166 16.73 10.70 1.72
C GLU A 166 15.44 9.95 1.35
N LEU A 167 15.04 9.02 2.20
CA LEU A 167 13.79 8.27 2.04
C LEU A 167 12.58 9.21 2.07
N LEU A 168 12.50 10.10 3.06
CA LEU A 168 11.44 11.10 3.18
C LEU A 168 11.34 11.96 1.90
N ARG A 169 12.47 12.42 1.37
CA ARG A 169 12.51 13.22 0.13
C ARG A 169 12.06 12.43 -1.09
N ARG A 170 12.43 11.16 -1.20
CA ARG A 170 12.03 10.27 -2.30
C ARG A 170 10.52 10.10 -2.36
N TYR A 171 9.87 10.02 -1.20
CA TYR A 171 8.42 9.84 -1.08
C TYR A 171 7.64 11.14 -0.82
N GLN A 172 8.33 12.27 -0.70
CA GLN A 172 7.67 13.56 -0.49
C GLN A 172 6.68 13.86 -1.62
N GLY A 173 5.44 14.14 -1.25
CA GLY A 173 4.38 14.39 -2.22
C GLY A 173 3.83 13.14 -2.92
N ARG A 174 4.25 11.92 -2.53
CA ARG A 174 3.69 10.69 -3.06
C ARG A 174 2.76 10.01 -2.06
N SER A 175 1.76 9.32 -2.55
CA SER A 175 0.83 8.50 -1.77
C SER A 175 1.03 7.02 -2.10
N ARG A 176 0.75 6.11 -1.16
CA ARG A 176 0.72 4.68 -1.47
C ARG A 176 -0.36 4.38 -2.49
N MET A 177 -0.24 3.20 -3.14
CA MET A 177 -1.20 2.74 -4.17
C MET A 177 -2.64 2.74 -3.65
N ASP A 178 -2.87 2.26 -2.43
CA ASP A 178 -4.18 2.21 -1.80
C ASP A 178 -4.83 3.60 -1.74
N ILE A 179 -4.15 4.56 -1.14
CA ILE A 179 -4.62 5.95 -1.02
C ILE A 179 -4.85 6.57 -2.39
N GLY A 180 -3.82 6.51 -3.26
CA GLY A 180 -3.89 7.17 -4.57
C GLY A 180 -4.99 6.61 -5.48
N LEU A 181 -5.21 5.29 -5.48
CA LEU A 181 -6.27 4.69 -6.29
C LEU A 181 -7.67 5.00 -5.77
N THR A 182 -7.84 5.08 -4.45
CA THR A 182 -9.13 5.44 -3.87
C THR A 182 -9.53 6.87 -4.24
N PHE A 183 -8.63 7.84 -4.03
CA PHE A 183 -8.86 9.20 -4.50
C PHE A 183 -9.07 9.26 -6.02
N GLY A 184 -8.24 8.55 -6.78
CA GLY A 184 -8.31 8.55 -8.24
C GLY A 184 -9.66 8.06 -8.77
N ARG A 185 -10.16 6.94 -8.25
CA ARG A 185 -11.46 6.37 -8.64
C ARG A 185 -12.65 7.25 -8.22
N ALA A 186 -12.62 7.78 -6.99
CA ALA A 186 -13.66 8.69 -6.51
C ALA A 186 -13.73 9.94 -7.38
N PHE A 187 -12.59 10.52 -7.72
CA PHE A 187 -12.51 11.72 -8.53
C PHE A 187 -12.89 11.45 -10.00
N GLU A 188 -12.41 10.35 -10.59
CA GLU A 188 -12.81 9.88 -11.92
C GLU A 188 -14.33 9.72 -12.04
N ALA A 189 -14.97 9.04 -11.08
CA ALA A 189 -16.40 8.83 -11.07
C ALA A 189 -17.19 10.13 -11.00
N ARG A 190 -16.74 11.10 -10.18
CA ARG A 190 -17.38 12.43 -10.10
C ARG A 190 -17.25 13.20 -11.40
N ILE A 191 -16.08 13.20 -12.02
CA ILE A 191 -15.87 13.87 -13.32
C ILE A 191 -16.73 13.22 -14.39
N ALA A 192 -16.81 11.89 -14.43
CA ALA A 192 -17.65 11.17 -15.39
C ALA A 192 -19.14 11.48 -15.26
N ALA A 193 -19.59 11.92 -14.07
CA ALA A 193 -20.98 12.32 -13.81
C ALA A 193 -21.28 13.78 -14.15
N VAL A 194 -20.29 14.60 -14.52
CA VAL A 194 -20.50 16.01 -14.88
C VAL A 194 -21.26 16.11 -16.22
N PRO A 195 -22.34 16.88 -16.31
CA PRO A 195 -23.01 17.14 -17.59
C PRO A 195 -22.05 17.71 -18.64
N GLY A 196 -22.09 17.19 -19.85
CA GLY A 196 -21.18 17.53 -20.94
C GLY A 196 -19.92 16.67 -21.00
N VAL A 197 -19.59 15.89 -19.96
CA VAL A 197 -18.51 14.89 -20.02
C VAL A 197 -19.02 13.62 -20.71
N VAL A 198 -18.38 13.26 -21.82
CA VAL A 198 -18.69 12.04 -22.59
C VAL A 198 -17.97 10.83 -22.00
N ARG A 199 -16.73 11.03 -21.54
CA ARG A 199 -15.86 10.00 -20.98
C ARG A 199 -14.84 10.62 -20.04
N ALA A 200 -14.57 9.97 -18.90
CA ALA A 200 -13.44 10.33 -18.03
C ALA A 200 -12.65 9.06 -17.69
N GLN A 201 -11.34 9.17 -17.56
CA GLN A 201 -10.50 8.03 -17.19
C GLN A 201 -9.23 8.47 -16.47
N LEU A 202 -8.91 7.73 -15.40
CA LEU A 202 -7.66 7.83 -14.68
C LEU A 202 -6.50 7.49 -15.61
N ALA A 203 -5.41 8.23 -15.50
CA ALA A 203 -4.19 8.06 -16.27
C ALA A 203 -2.96 7.98 -15.33
N GLY A 204 -1.79 8.27 -15.82
CA GLY A 204 -0.55 8.40 -15.06
C GLY A 204 -0.11 7.12 -14.33
N SER A 205 0.65 7.31 -13.28
CA SER A 205 1.18 6.23 -12.46
C SER A 205 0.08 5.44 -11.73
N ALA A 206 -1.05 6.07 -11.44
CA ALA A 206 -2.20 5.42 -10.82
C ALA A 206 -2.84 4.38 -11.76
N ARG A 207 -3.04 4.70 -13.04
CA ARG A 207 -3.56 3.75 -14.03
C ARG A 207 -2.58 2.60 -14.29
N ARG A 208 -1.27 2.89 -14.24
CA ARG A 208 -0.23 1.86 -14.36
C ARG A 208 0.01 1.05 -13.09
N ARG A 209 -0.77 1.25 -12.03
CA ARG A 209 -0.66 0.49 -10.77
C ARG A 209 0.74 0.56 -10.14
N ARG A 210 1.33 1.78 -10.08
CA ARG A 210 2.59 1.97 -9.37
C ARG A 210 2.38 1.82 -7.87
N GLU A 211 3.37 1.25 -7.18
CA GLU A 211 3.39 1.06 -5.72
C GLU A 211 3.20 2.36 -4.93
N THR A 212 3.62 3.49 -5.54
CA THR A 212 3.34 4.84 -5.05
C THR A 212 2.93 5.76 -6.18
N ILE A 213 2.04 6.70 -5.90
CA ILE A 213 1.41 7.64 -6.84
C ILE A 213 1.78 9.06 -6.41
N GLY A 214 2.36 9.86 -7.31
CA GLY A 214 2.76 11.24 -7.03
C GLY A 214 1.58 12.20 -7.13
N ASP A 215 0.85 12.09 -8.22
CA ASP A 215 -0.31 12.89 -8.57
C ASP A 215 -1.34 12.05 -9.30
N LEU A 216 -2.56 12.55 -9.37
CA LEU A 216 -3.65 11.94 -10.12
C LEU A 216 -3.80 12.67 -11.45
N ASP A 217 -3.59 11.97 -12.54
CA ASP A 217 -3.91 12.45 -13.88
C ASP A 217 -5.27 11.89 -14.30
N ILE A 218 -6.21 12.76 -14.68
CA ILE A 218 -7.48 12.35 -15.27
C ILE A 218 -7.62 13.03 -16.64
N VAL A 219 -8.00 12.24 -17.63
CA VAL A 219 -8.37 12.72 -18.96
C VAL A 219 -9.89 12.67 -19.06
N ALA A 220 -10.53 13.79 -19.41
CA ALA A 220 -11.96 13.90 -19.62
C ALA A 220 -12.24 14.33 -21.07
N ALA A 221 -13.18 13.68 -21.73
CA ALA A 221 -13.66 14.06 -23.05
C ALA A 221 -14.94 14.90 -22.91
N ALA A 222 -14.93 16.10 -23.48
CA ALA A 222 -16.09 16.96 -23.60
C ALA A 222 -16.06 17.73 -24.92
N LEU A 223 -17.23 18.15 -25.43
CA LEU A 223 -17.24 19.01 -26.60
C LEU A 223 -16.65 20.38 -26.26
N PRO A 224 -16.00 21.08 -27.20
CA PRO A 224 -15.38 22.39 -26.94
C PRO A 224 -16.33 23.43 -26.32
N GLU A 225 -17.60 23.41 -26.70
CA GLU A 225 -18.65 24.29 -26.17
C GLU A 225 -18.99 23.99 -24.71
N ASP A 226 -18.69 22.79 -24.19
CA ASP A 226 -18.98 22.40 -22.81
C ASP A 226 -17.77 22.58 -21.88
N HIS A 227 -16.58 22.90 -22.39
CA HIS A 227 -15.35 22.94 -21.59
C HIS A 227 -15.46 23.86 -20.36
N ASP A 228 -15.98 25.11 -20.55
CA ASP A 228 -16.09 26.06 -19.45
C ASP A 228 -17.06 25.58 -18.36
N SER A 229 -18.21 25.03 -18.74
CA SER A 229 -19.20 24.50 -17.80
C SER A 229 -18.69 23.26 -17.05
N VAL A 230 -17.91 22.42 -17.71
CA VAL A 230 -17.24 21.25 -17.10
C VAL A 230 -16.18 21.71 -16.09
N ILE A 231 -15.37 22.72 -16.43
CA ILE A 231 -14.37 23.29 -15.53
C ILE A 231 -15.05 23.88 -14.28
N GLU A 232 -16.08 24.71 -14.45
CA GLU A 232 -16.82 25.30 -13.34
C GLU A 232 -17.43 24.23 -12.43
N SER A 233 -18.00 23.17 -13.00
CA SER A 233 -18.54 22.03 -12.25
C SER A 233 -17.45 21.34 -11.43
N ILE A 234 -16.29 21.04 -12.03
CA ILE A 234 -15.15 20.41 -11.32
C ILE A 234 -14.68 21.30 -10.17
N LEU A 235 -14.52 22.61 -10.40
CA LEU A 235 -14.07 23.56 -9.37
C LEU A 235 -15.05 23.69 -8.20
N SER A 236 -16.31 23.29 -8.37
CA SER A 236 -17.34 23.31 -7.33
C SER A 236 -17.42 22.04 -6.48
N PHE A 237 -16.62 21.01 -6.77
CA PHE A 237 -16.71 19.75 -6.04
C PHE A 237 -16.34 19.91 -4.56
N PRO A 238 -17.12 19.34 -3.64
CA PRO A 238 -16.67 19.16 -2.25
C PRO A 238 -15.44 18.25 -2.21
N GLY A 239 -14.52 18.53 -1.28
CA GLY A 239 -13.27 17.79 -1.14
C GLY A 239 -12.12 18.32 -2.03
N ILE A 240 -12.24 19.56 -2.53
CA ILE A 240 -11.12 20.32 -3.09
C ILE A 240 -10.53 21.19 -1.98
N ALA A 241 -9.32 20.84 -1.52
CA ALA A 241 -8.60 21.62 -0.53
C ALA A 241 -8.02 22.92 -1.11
N GLU A 242 -7.55 22.86 -2.37
CA GLU A 242 -6.91 24.00 -3.05
C GLU A 242 -7.06 23.88 -4.58
N VAL A 243 -7.31 25.02 -5.23
CA VAL A 243 -7.22 25.18 -6.68
C VAL A 243 -5.86 25.81 -7.00
N LYS A 244 -4.90 24.99 -7.50
CA LYS A 244 -3.56 25.46 -7.89
C LYS A 244 -3.58 26.32 -9.14
N GLY A 245 -4.57 26.10 -10.00
CA GLY A 245 -4.79 26.86 -11.22
C GLY A 245 -5.65 26.12 -12.23
N HIS A 246 -6.24 26.88 -13.16
CA HIS A 246 -6.99 26.33 -14.29
C HIS A 246 -6.80 27.18 -15.54
N GLY A 247 -7.01 26.57 -16.69
CA GLY A 247 -7.02 27.20 -18.02
C GLY A 247 -8.15 26.58 -18.85
N GLU A 248 -8.17 26.83 -20.15
CA GLU A 248 -9.24 26.42 -21.07
C GLU A 248 -9.44 24.88 -21.18
N SER A 249 -8.40 24.09 -20.85
CA SER A 249 -8.42 22.63 -21.01
C SER A 249 -7.69 21.87 -19.88
N LYS A 250 -7.32 22.57 -18.80
CA LYS A 250 -6.58 21.98 -17.69
C LYS A 250 -7.04 22.56 -16.37
N VAL A 251 -7.23 21.67 -15.38
CA VAL A 251 -7.48 22.05 -13.98
C VAL A 251 -6.43 21.35 -13.11
N SER A 252 -5.83 22.07 -12.16
CA SER A 252 -4.84 21.53 -11.20
C SER A 252 -5.32 21.83 -9.79
N LEU A 253 -5.41 20.79 -8.95
CA LEU A 253 -6.08 20.79 -7.65
C LEU A 253 -5.25 20.08 -6.60
N ILE A 254 -5.57 20.33 -5.33
CA ILE A 254 -5.29 19.42 -4.22
C ILE A 254 -6.62 18.88 -3.73
N LEU A 255 -6.74 17.55 -3.66
CA LEU A 255 -7.91 16.85 -3.14
C LEU A 255 -7.70 16.49 -1.68
N GLU A 256 -8.76 16.54 -0.88
CA GLU A 256 -8.79 16.10 0.52
C GLU A 256 -9.85 15.01 0.74
N GLN A 257 -9.87 14.41 1.93
CA GLN A 257 -10.68 13.22 2.26
C GLN A 257 -12.19 13.38 1.95
N GLU A 258 -12.75 14.58 2.02
CA GLU A 258 -14.17 14.82 1.69
C GLU A 258 -14.51 14.42 0.24
N MET A 259 -13.50 14.37 -0.65
CA MET A 259 -13.66 13.83 -2.01
C MET A 259 -14.18 12.39 -2.02
N LEU A 260 -13.84 11.59 -1.01
CA LEU A 260 -14.20 10.17 -0.91
C LEU A 260 -15.66 9.96 -0.47
N ALA A 261 -16.25 10.90 0.28
CA ALA A 261 -17.58 10.74 0.89
C ALA A 261 -18.73 10.52 -0.12
N ALA A 262 -18.56 10.88 -1.38
CA ALA A 262 -19.57 10.67 -2.41
C ALA A 262 -19.43 9.36 -3.20
N ALA A 263 -18.36 8.59 -2.97
CA ALA A 263 -18.12 7.30 -3.65
C ALA A 263 -18.82 6.12 -2.95
N SER A 264 -19.41 6.32 -1.78
CA SER A 264 -19.95 5.27 -0.88
C SER A 264 -21.30 4.66 -1.32
N GLY A 265 -21.70 4.76 -2.58
CA GLY A 265 -23.04 4.36 -3.03
C GLY A 265 -23.16 3.11 -3.91
N GLY A 266 -22.09 2.37 -4.17
CA GLY A 266 -22.12 1.21 -5.07
C GLY A 266 -21.64 -0.08 -4.41
N GLY A 267 -22.46 -1.13 -4.40
CA GLY A 267 -22.15 -2.44 -3.81
C GLY A 267 -21.11 -3.27 -4.57
N SER A 268 -20.15 -2.65 -5.25
CA SER A 268 -19.03 -3.34 -5.89
C SER A 268 -17.87 -3.53 -4.88
N MET A 269 -17.00 -4.50 -5.15
CA MET A 269 -15.77 -4.71 -4.36
C MET A 269 -14.93 -3.43 -4.25
N ASP A 270 -15.00 -2.54 -5.23
CA ASP A 270 -14.38 -1.22 -5.21
C ASP A 270 -15.00 -0.28 -4.16
N ALA A 271 -16.31 -0.35 -3.91
CA ALA A 271 -16.97 0.45 -2.87
C ALA A 271 -16.60 -0.01 -1.46
N GLN A 272 -16.46 -1.32 -1.23
CA GLN A 272 -16.02 -1.89 0.04
C GLN A 272 -14.55 -1.55 0.34
N LEU A 273 -13.69 -1.56 -0.69
CA LEU A 273 -12.31 -1.09 -0.58
C LEU A 273 -12.25 0.39 -0.21
N VAL A 274 -13.07 1.24 -0.85
CA VAL A 274 -13.17 2.68 -0.53
C VAL A 274 -13.61 2.88 0.92
N GLU A 275 -14.57 2.12 1.41
CA GLU A 275 -15.08 2.22 2.79
C GLU A 275 -14.01 1.82 3.82
N ALA A 276 -13.35 0.68 3.63
CA ALA A 276 -12.24 0.24 4.48
C ALA A 276 -11.06 1.23 4.48
N MET A 277 -10.83 1.95 3.38
CA MET A 277 -9.75 2.91 3.24
C MET A 277 -10.10 4.28 3.80
N MET A 278 -11.37 4.68 3.79
CA MET A 278 -11.85 5.87 4.49
C MET A 278 -11.59 5.76 6.01
N GLU A 279 -11.63 4.57 6.55
CA GLU A 279 -11.31 4.30 7.96
C GLU A 279 -9.80 4.37 8.25
N ARG A 280 -8.95 3.98 7.28
CA ARG A 280 -7.48 3.93 7.44
C ARG A 280 -6.76 5.26 7.17
N SER A 281 -7.40 6.27 6.56
CA SER A 281 -6.76 7.51 6.09
C SER A 281 -7.51 8.75 6.54
N THR A 282 -7.18 9.29 7.71
CA THR A 282 -7.92 10.40 8.32
C THR A 282 -7.57 11.81 7.79
N ASP A 283 -6.42 12.02 7.12
CA ASP A 283 -5.97 13.38 6.69
C ASP A 283 -5.16 13.37 5.38
N ALA A 284 -5.40 12.41 4.48
CA ALA A 284 -4.65 12.35 3.23
C ALA A 284 -5.07 13.45 2.25
N THR A 285 -4.09 14.08 1.64
CA THR A 285 -4.30 14.97 0.48
C THR A 285 -3.48 14.48 -0.70
N ILE A 286 -3.97 14.70 -1.93
CA ILE A 286 -3.26 14.31 -3.14
C ILE A 286 -3.39 15.37 -4.22
N ASP A 287 -2.29 15.62 -4.92
CA ASP A 287 -2.30 16.48 -6.11
C ASP A 287 -3.07 15.80 -7.25
N ALA A 288 -3.88 16.58 -7.96
CA ALA A 288 -4.66 16.09 -9.09
C ALA A 288 -4.64 17.06 -10.26
N GLN A 289 -4.61 16.51 -11.48
CA GLN A 289 -4.75 17.25 -12.72
C GLN A 289 -5.84 16.63 -13.58
N VAL A 290 -6.71 17.48 -14.12
CA VAL A 290 -7.71 17.09 -15.11
C VAL A 290 -7.35 17.72 -16.44
N ARG A 291 -7.29 16.92 -17.51
CA ARG A 291 -7.19 17.35 -18.90
C ARG A 291 -8.54 17.19 -19.55
N ILE A 292 -9.10 18.26 -20.08
CA ILE A 292 -10.37 18.25 -20.81
C ILE A 292 -10.03 18.39 -22.28
N VAL A 293 -10.48 17.43 -23.09
CA VAL A 293 -10.12 17.34 -24.52
C VAL A 293 -11.34 16.99 -25.35
N ALA A 294 -11.28 17.28 -26.66
CA ALA A 294 -12.30 16.82 -27.58
C ALA A 294 -12.34 15.27 -27.64
N PRO A 295 -13.53 14.66 -27.85
CA PRO A 295 -13.68 13.20 -27.86
C PRO A 295 -12.76 12.49 -28.84
N GLU A 296 -12.45 13.08 -29.98
CA GLU A 296 -11.57 12.52 -30.99
C GLU A 296 -10.10 12.48 -30.56
N THR A 297 -9.70 13.39 -29.66
CA THR A 297 -8.33 13.48 -29.12
C THR A 297 -8.14 12.59 -27.91
N PHE A 298 -9.22 12.18 -27.26
CA PHE A 298 -9.21 11.46 -26.00
C PHE A 298 -8.31 10.21 -26.00
N PRO A 299 -8.33 9.28 -27.01
CA PRO A 299 -7.50 8.08 -26.98
C PRO A 299 -6.01 8.40 -26.93
N PHE A 300 -5.58 9.41 -27.67
CA PHE A 300 -4.18 9.82 -27.77
C PHE A 300 -3.70 10.50 -26.48
N THR A 301 -4.52 11.42 -25.96
CA THR A 301 -4.23 12.08 -24.70
C THR A 301 -4.18 11.07 -23.57
N LEU A 302 -5.11 10.12 -23.51
CA LEU A 302 -5.13 9.04 -22.51
C LEU A 302 -3.87 8.19 -22.59
N ALA A 303 -3.47 7.74 -23.78
CA ALA A 303 -2.26 6.96 -23.99
C ALA A 303 -1.02 7.74 -23.55
N TYR A 304 -0.92 9.02 -23.96
CA TYR A 304 0.20 9.89 -23.62
C TYR A 304 0.35 10.10 -22.11
N PHE A 305 -0.75 10.49 -21.40
CA PHE A 305 -0.72 10.73 -19.96
C PHE A 305 -0.67 9.44 -19.14
N THR A 306 -1.12 8.30 -19.69
CA THR A 306 -0.90 7.00 -19.04
C THR A 306 0.59 6.70 -18.94
N GLY A 307 1.40 6.94 -19.97
CA GLY A 307 2.84 6.66 -20.00
C GLY A 307 3.13 5.14 -19.99
N SER A 308 4.28 4.71 -19.47
CA SER A 308 5.35 5.54 -18.88
C SER A 308 6.00 6.47 -19.92
N LYS A 309 6.91 7.32 -19.43
CA LYS A 309 7.72 8.15 -20.34
C LYS A 309 8.51 7.28 -21.32
N GLU A 310 9.12 6.23 -20.80
CA GLU A 310 9.95 5.27 -21.54
C GLU A 310 9.10 4.51 -22.56
N HIS A 311 7.94 4.00 -22.16
CA HIS A 311 6.97 3.37 -23.07
C HIS A 311 6.54 4.31 -24.20
N ASN A 312 6.20 5.56 -23.89
CA ASN A 312 5.83 6.57 -24.87
C ASN A 312 6.97 6.89 -25.86
N ILE A 313 8.23 6.87 -25.39
CA ILE A 313 9.41 7.03 -26.27
C ILE A 313 9.49 5.88 -27.26
N ARG A 314 9.29 4.63 -26.79
CA ARG A 314 9.29 3.44 -27.66
C ARG A 314 8.18 3.49 -28.72
N LEU A 315 6.94 3.81 -28.30
CA LEU A 315 5.82 3.94 -29.25
C LEU A 315 6.04 5.04 -30.28
N ARG A 316 6.59 6.19 -29.87
CA ARG A 316 6.90 7.29 -30.79
C ARG A 316 8.00 6.91 -31.78
N GLN A 317 9.03 6.20 -31.32
CA GLN A 317 10.07 5.72 -32.21
C GLN A 317 9.50 4.75 -33.25
N LEU A 318 8.66 3.80 -32.81
CA LEU A 318 8.00 2.86 -33.71
C LEU A 318 7.08 3.58 -34.72
N ALA A 319 6.40 4.65 -34.33
CA ALA A 319 5.62 5.48 -35.24
C ALA A 319 6.51 6.13 -36.29
N ILE A 320 7.64 6.73 -35.89
CA ILE A 320 8.63 7.33 -36.82
C ILE A 320 9.15 6.30 -37.82
N ASP A 321 9.50 5.10 -37.37
CA ASP A 321 10.01 4.01 -38.24
C ASP A 321 8.96 3.57 -39.29
N LYS A 322 7.68 3.90 -39.07
CA LYS A 322 6.56 3.67 -39.99
C LYS A 322 6.15 4.92 -40.80
N GLY A 323 6.90 6.02 -40.72
CA GLY A 323 6.56 7.29 -41.38
C GLY A 323 5.35 8.00 -40.72
N LEU A 324 5.10 7.71 -39.45
CA LEU A 324 4.02 8.30 -38.68
C LEU A 324 4.59 9.19 -37.55
N ARG A 325 3.77 10.08 -37.04
CA ARG A 325 4.06 10.93 -35.89
C ARG A 325 2.97 10.72 -34.81
N LEU A 326 3.37 10.37 -33.60
CA LEU A 326 2.48 10.14 -32.44
C LEU A 326 2.75 11.19 -31.36
N ASN A 327 1.69 11.85 -30.90
CA ASN A 327 1.70 12.73 -29.74
C ASN A 327 0.35 12.69 -29.01
N GLU A 328 0.15 13.57 -28.01
CA GLU A 328 -1.09 13.67 -27.22
C GLU A 328 -2.31 14.13 -28.03
N PHE A 329 -2.13 14.64 -29.23
CA PHE A 329 -3.22 15.14 -30.08
C PHE A 329 -3.62 14.16 -31.19
N GLY A 330 -2.75 13.22 -31.58
CA GLY A 330 -3.07 12.29 -32.64
C GLY A 330 -1.92 11.39 -33.09
N LEU A 331 -2.27 10.52 -34.04
CA LEU A 331 -1.36 9.68 -34.82
C LEU A 331 -1.58 10.00 -36.32
N PHE A 332 -0.61 10.57 -37.01
CA PHE A 332 -0.76 11.06 -38.37
C PHE A 332 0.49 10.85 -39.20
N SER A 333 0.36 10.73 -40.51
CA SER A 333 1.51 10.63 -41.38
C SER A 333 2.25 11.97 -41.47
N GLU A 334 3.57 11.92 -41.58
CA GLU A 334 4.40 13.12 -41.78
C GLU A 334 4.03 13.86 -43.05
N GLU A 335 3.70 13.13 -44.12
CA GLU A 335 3.29 13.69 -45.40
C GLU A 335 1.96 14.46 -45.30
N ALA A 336 0.95 13.89 -44.62
CA ALA A 336 -0.38 14.52 -44.46
C ALA A 336 -0.34 15.74 -43.55
N ALA A 337 0.46 15.71 -42.47
CA ALA A 337 0.55 16.80 -41.50
C ALA A 337 1.46 17.94 -41.98
N GLY A 338 2.47 17.63 -42.84
CA GLY A 338 3.45 18.62 -43.31
C GLY A 338 4.13 19.34 -42.13
N GLU A 339 4.11 20.68 -42.16
CA GLU A 339 4.65 21.53 -41.08
C GLU A 339 3.68 21.77 -39.93
N ALA A 340 2.43 21.24 -39.97
CA ALA A 340 1.44 21.44 -38.92
C ALA A 340 1.92 20.81 -37.60
N ILE A 341 1.64 21.50 -36.48
CA ILE A 341 2.00 21.07 -35.14
C ILE A 341 0.76 21.13 -34.21
N GLY A 342 0.80 20.37 -33.10
CA GLY A 342 -0.24 20.42 -32.07
C GLY A 342 -1.63 20.06 -32.63
N MET A 343 -2.64 20.82 -32.24
CA MET A 343 -4.04 20.59 -32.65
C MET A 343 -4.26 20.75 -34.16
N GLU A 344 -3.46 21.52 -34.86
CA GLU A 344 -3.61 21.66 -36.32
C GLU A 344 -3.21 20.34 -37.02
N ALA A 345 -2.16 19.68 -36.54
CA ALA A 345 -1.78 18.36 -37.02
C ALA A 345 -2.82 17.27 -36.70
N ALA A 346 -3.54 17.43 -35.57
CA ALA A 346 -4.59 16.49 -35.15
C ALA A 346 -5.74 16.37 -36.18
N LYS A 347 -5.96 17.36 -37.03
CA LYS A 347 -6.94 17.31 -38.13
C LYS A 347 -6.62 16.21 -39.19
N HIS A 348 -5.39 15.75 -39.19
CA HIS A 348 -4.92 14.68 -40.07
C HIS A 348 -4.72 13.35 -39.38
N THR A 349 -5.25 13.21 -38.13
CA THR A 349 -5.08 11.99 -37.35
C THR A 349 -5.75 10.77 -38.01
N LEU A 350 -5.09 9.62 -37.89
CA LEU A 350 -5.73 8.35 -38.25
C LEU A 350 -6.92 8.10 -37.33
N PRO A 351 -8.01 7.48 -37.82
CA PRO A 351 -9.18 7.20 -36.98
C PRO A 351 -8.82 6.28 -35.82
N CYS A 352 -9.07 6.75 -34.59
CA CYS A 352 -8.92 5.97 -33.37
C CYS A 352 -10.10 6.29 -32.43
N THR A 353 -10.83 5.25 -32.05
CA THR A 353 -11.93 5.35 -31.06
C THR A 353 -11.47 5.04 -29.66
N ASP A 354 -10.42 4.25 -29.54
CA ASP A 354 -9.78 3.87 -28.29
C ASP A 354 -8.24 3.73 -28.44
N GLU A 355 -7.56 3.46 -27.33
CA GLU A 355 -6.11 3.26 -27.35
C GLU A 355 -5.68 2.05 -28.19
N ALA A 356 -6.51 0.99 -28.26
CA ALA A 356 -6.15 -0.22 -29.02
C ALA A 356 -5.98 0.07 -30.51
N ASP A 357 -6.70 1.06 -31.05
CA ASP A 357 -6.53 1.49 -32.44
C ASP A 357 -5.14 2.08 -32.67
N ILE A 358 -4.59 2.86 -31.71
CA ILE A 358 -3.22 3.40 -31.78
C ILE A 358 -2.22 2.24 -31.92
N TYR A 359 -2.33 1.24 -31.03
CA TYR A 359 -1.44 0.07 -31.05
C TYR A 359 -1.57 -0.70 -32.37
N ARG A 360 -2.80 -0.90 -32.85
CA ARG A 360 -3.09 -1.62 -34.10
C ARG A 360 -2.45 -0.91 -35.31
N HIS A 361 -2.55 0.40 -35.42
CA HIS A 361 -1.88 1.20 -36.45
C HIS A 361 -0.35 1.04 -36.41
N LEU A 362 0.20 0.84 -35.21
CA LEU A 362 1.61 0.57 -35.01
C LEU A 362 2.00 -0.91 -35.21
N GLY A 363 1.05 -1.80 -35.53
CA GLY A 363 1.27 -3.23 -35.69
C GLY A 363 1.50 -3.98 -34.38
N LEU A 364 0.89 -3.48 -33.31
CA LEU A 364 0.97 -4.04 -31.96
C LEU A 364 -0.41 -4.54 -31.49
N GLU A 365 -0.40 -5.54 -30.63
CA GLU A 365 -1.51 -5.81 -29.74
C GLU A 365 -1.58 -4.71 -28.66
N TRP A 366 -2.77 -4.49 -28.11
CA TRP A 366 -2.95 -3.51 -27.06
C TRP A 366 -2.24 -3.93 -25.76
N VAL A 367 -1.35 -3.07 -25.29
CA VAL A 367 -0.62 -3.29 -24.03
C VAL A 367 -1.43 -2.71 -22.88
N THR A 368 -1.74 -3.55 -21.87
CA THR A 368 -2.44 -3.07 -20.67
C THR A 368 -1.59 -2.02 -19.93
N PRO A 369 -2.21 -1.04 -19.27
CA PRO A 369 -1.48 0.02 -18.59
C PRO A 369 -0.44 -0.48 -17.58
N GLU A 370 -0.71 -1.57 -16.87
CA GLU A 370 0.18 -2.17 -15.88
C GLU A 370 1.55 -2.55 -16.45
N LEU A 371 1.58 -2.97 -17.71
CA LEU A 371 2.82 -3.43 -18.38
C LEU A 371 3.65 -2.30 -19.01
N ARG A 372 3.11 -1.08 -19.10
CA ARG A 372 3.76 0.04 -19.82
C ARG A 372 4.92 0.67 -19.06
N GLU A 373 5.98 -0.09 -18.80
CA GLU A 373 7.16 0.37 -18.03
C GLU A 373 8.51 0.11 -18.77
N ASP A 374 8.45 -0.15 -20.08
CA ASP A 374 9.62 -0.45 -20.95
C ASP A 374 10.40 -1.68 -20.46
N MET A 375 9.68 -2.78 -20.18
CA MET A 375 10.24 -4.06 -19.77
C MET A 375 10.12 -5.15 -20.86
N GLY A 376 10.01 -4.72 -22.14
CA GLY A 376 9.87 -5.61 -23.29
C GLY A 376 8.44 -5.80 -23.79
N GLU A 377 7.48 -5.01 -23.26
CA GLU A 377 6.07 -5.11 -23.64
C GLU A 377 5.78 -4.70 -25.09
N VAL A 378 6.57 -3.80 -25.67
CA VAL A 378 6.42 -3.39 -27.06
C VAL A 378 6.86 -4.50 -28.02
N GLU A 379 7.95 -5.18 -27.70
CA GLU A 379 8.43 -6.34 -28.44
C GLU A 379 7.47 -7.52 -28.33
N ALA A 380 6.95 -7.79 -27.12
CA ALA A 380 5.96 -8.85 -26.86
C ALA A 380 4.63 -8.59 -27.56
N ALA A 381 4.21 -7.32 -27.64
CA ALA A 381 2.97 -6.92 -28.30
C ALA A 381 3.06 -6.93 -29.84
N THR A 382 4.26 -7.12 -30.44
CA THR A 382 4.44 -7.05 -31.90
C THR A 382 3.68 -8.20 -32.58
N ILE A 383 2.69 -7.86 -33.40
CA ILE A 383 1.83 -8.84 -34.09
C ILE A 383 2.68 -9.70 -35.03
N GLY A 384 2.51 -11.03 -34.95
CA GLY A 384 3.21 -12.01 -35.78
C GLY A 384 4.55 -12.49 -35.22
N THR A 385 4.92 -12.09 -34.00
CA THR A 385 6.05 -12.67 -33.27
C THR A 385 5.60 -13.86 -32.40
N SER A 386 6.56 -14.70 -32.02
CA SER A 386 6.28 -15.84 -31.14
C SER A 386 6.23 -15.46 -29.64
N ALA A 387 6.63 -14.21 -29.31
CA ALA A 387 6.61 -13.68 -27.96
C ALA A 387 5.26 -13.05 -27.71
N GLY A 388 4.28 -13.49 -27.22
CA GLY A 388 2.99 -12.82 -26.93
C GLY A 388 3.02 -12.04 -25.64
N LEU A 389 2.04 -11.16 -25.46
CA LEU A 389 1.75 -10.58 -24.14
C LEU A 389 1.23 -11.68 -23.19
N PRO A 390 1.55 -11.63 -21.89
CA PRO A 390 1.07 -12.61 -20.93
C PRO A 390 -0.46 -12.50 -20.73
N ASN A 391 -1.11 -13.64 -20.45
CA ASN A 391 -2.47 -13.67 -19.94
C ASN A 391 -2.43 -13.38 -18.44
N LEU A 392 -2.48 -12.10 -18.09
CA LEU A 392 -2.25 -11.63 -16.73
C LEU A 392 -3.27 -12.20 -15.74
N ILE A 393 -2.77 -12.58 -14.57
CA ILE A 393 -3.58 -13.06 -13.45
C ILE A 393 -4.70 -12.08 -13.08
N GLU A 394 -5.85 -12.61 -12.71
CA GLU A 394 -7.02 -11.88 -12.20
C GLU A 394 -7.31 -12.26 -10.73
N THR A 395 -8.04 -11.40 -10.01
CA THR A 395 -8.42 -11.69 -8.61
C THR A 395 -9.24 -12.98 -8.48
N SER A 396 -10.07 -13.29 -9.49
CA SER A 396 -10.88 -14.49 -9.53
C SER A 396 -10.08 -15.80 -9.67
N ASP A 397 -8.79 -15.72 -10.03
CA ASP A 397 -7.93 -16.89 -10.13
C ASP A 397 -7.48 -17.39 -8.76
N LEU A 398 -7.42 -16.51 -7.74
CA LEU A 398 -7.01 -16.89 -6.39
C LEU A 398 -8.00 -17.88 -5.77
N ARG A 399 -7.47 -18.88 -5.08
CA ARG A 399 -8.21 -19.91 -4.35
C ARG A 399 -8.05 -19.79 -2.84
N GLY A 400 -7.15 -18.95 -2.36
CA GLY A 400 -6.86 -18.70 -0.96
C GLY A 400 -5.58 -17.92 -0.76
N ALA A 401 -5.15 -17.78 0.48
CA ALA A 401 -3.88 -17.17 0.87
C ALA A 401 -3.21 -18.00 1.97
N LEU A 402 -1.87 -17.95 2.08
CA LEU A 402 -1.08 -18.80 2.95
C LEU A 402 -0.35 -18.06 4.09
N HIS A 403 -0.56 -16.74 4.22
CA HIS A 403 0.07 -15.91 5.25
C HIS A 403 -0.98 -15.00 5.88
N ASN A 404 -1.53 -15.43 7.00
CA ASN A 404 -2.54 -14.73 7.77
C ASN A 404 -2.40 -15.04 9.25
N HIS A 405 -2.75 -14.09 10.11
CA HIS A 405 -2.58 -14.13 11.55
C HIS A 405 -3.93 -14.21 12.28
N THR A 406 -3.90 -14.75 13.50
CA THR A 406 -5.05 -14.83 14.39
C THR A 406 -4.71 -14.25 15.77
N ILE A 407 -5.70 -14.24 16.68
CA ILE A 407 -5.46 -13.88 18.08
C ILE A 407 -4.45 -14.81 18.79
N ALA A 408 -4.00 -15.87 18.14
CA ALA A 408 -2.94 -16.73 18.69
C ALA A 408 -1.58 -16.02 18.69
N SER A 409 -1.36 -15.07 17.79
CA SER A 409 -0.20 -14.19 17.77
C SER A 409 -0.59 -12.72 17.95
N ASP A 410 -0.62 -11.93 16.91
CA ASP A 410 -0.90 -10.50 16.93
C ASP A 410 -2.09 -10.07 16.05
N GLY A 411 -2.80 -11.02 15.45
CA GLY A 411 -4.07 -10.77 14.81
C GLY A 411 -5.16 -10.38 15.83
N VAL A 412 -6.24 -9.76 15.34
CA VAL A 412 -7.35 -9.29 16.18
C VAL A 412 -8.58 -10.18 16.11
N ASN A 413 -8.66 -11.09 15.13
CA ASN A 413 -9.80 -12.00 14.94
C ASN A 413 -9.44 -13.44 15.29
N THR A 414 -10.46 -14.22 15.68
CA THR A 414 -10.31 -15.65 15.92
C THR A 414 -10.09 -16.42 14.61
N LEU A 415 -9.64 -17.65 14.74
CA LEU A 415 -9.46 -18.56 13.61
C LEU A 415 -10.76 -18.76 12.81
N GLU A 416 -11.88 -18.90 13.52
CA GLU A 416 -13.22 -19.09 12.94
C GLU A 416 -13.69 -17.85 12.17
N GLU A 417 -13.47 -16.64 12.72
CA GLU A 417 -13.81 -15.38 12.06
C GLU A 417 -13.00 -15.18 10.78
N MET A 418 -11.69 -15.42 10.84
CA MET A 418 -10.81 -15.34 9.66
C MET A 418 -11.23 -16.35 8.58
N ALA A 419 -11.58 -17.59 8.98
CA ALA A 419 -12.06 -18.61 8.06
C ALA A 419 -13.41 -18.25 7.43
N ALA A 420 -14.35 -17.71 8.21
CA ALA A 420 -15.65 -17.27 7.70
C ALA A 420 -15.49 -16.12 6.69
N ALA A 421 -14.61 -15.17 6.96
CA ALA A 421 -14.31 -14.08 6.03
C ALA A 421 -13.65 -14.59 4.73
N ALA A 422 -12.73 -15.55 4.81
CA ALA A 422 -12.13 -16.18 3.65
C ALA A 422 -13.17 -16.93 2.78
N GLN A 423 -14.12 -17.64 3.41
CA GLN A 423 -15.24 -18.31 2.72
C GLN A 423 -16.16 -17.27 2.04
N ALA A 424 -16.42 -16.14 2.69
CA ALA A 424 -17.21 -15.05 2.11
C ALA A 424 -16.56 -14.43 0.88
N LEU A 425 -15.22 -14.46 0.78
CA LEU A 425 -14.46 -14.09 -0.41
C LEU A 425 -14.49 -15.15 -1.53
N GLY A 426 -15.12 -16.31 -1.29
CA GLY A 426 -15.18 -17.42 -2.23
C GLY A 426 -13.92 -18.27 -2.29
N TRP A 427 -13.03 -18.18 -1.29
CA TRP A 427 -11.79 -18.95 -1.24
C TRP A 427 -12.07 -20.42 -0.90
N GLN A 428 -11.19 -21.31 -1.36
CA GLN A 428 -11.23 -22.74 -1.07
C GLN A 428 -10.41 -23.10 0.17
N TYR A 429 -9.51 -22.24 0.58
CA TYR A 429 -8.67 -22.46 1.76
C TYR A 429 -8.16 -21.15 2.37
N LEU A 430 -7.77 -21.26 3.63
CA LEU A 430 -7.03 -20.25 4.36
C LEU A 430 -5.78 -20.89 4.97
N GLY A 431 -4.60 -20.36 4.71
CA GLY A 431 -3.38 -20.71 5.42
C GLY A 431 -3.19 -19.77 6.61
N ILE A 432 -3.09 -20.33 7.79
CA ILE A 432 -2.70 -19.61 8.99
C ILE A 432 -1.18 -19.67 9.11
N ALA A 433 -0.58 -18.55 9.46
CA ALA A 433 0.86 -18.38 9.61
C ALA A 433 1.18 -17.50 10.84
N ASP A 434 0.55 -17.81 11.99
CA ASP A 434 0.86 -17.11 13.24
C ASP A 434 2.36 -17.11 13.52
N HIS A 435 2.87 -16.03 14.11
CA HIS A 435 4.29 -15.84 14.38
C HIS A 435 4.90 -16.93 15.25
N SER A 436 6.16 -17.27 14.98
CA SER A 436 6.94 -18.19 15.79
C SER A 436 7.44 -17.55 17.09
N GLU A 437 7.91 -18.40 18.00
CA GLU A 437 8.16 -18.12 19.42
C GLU A 437 9.06 -16.91 19.69
N VAL A 438 10.09 -16.67 18.84
CA VAL A 438 11.10 -15.63 19.10
C VAL A 438 10.57 -14.21 18.95
N LEU A 439 9.44 -14.02 18.28
CA LEU A 439 8.91 -12.68 18.06
C LEU A 439 8.49 -12.02 19.37
N ASN A 440 9.16 -10.91 19.66
CA ASN A 440 8.94 -10.10 20.84
C ASN A 440 8.78 -8.62 20.46
N ILE A 441 7.64 -8.03 20.79
CA ILE A 441 7.36 -6.62 20.55
C ILE A 441 7.20 -5.88 21.88
N GLY A 442 8.09 -4.92 22.15
CA GLY A 442 8.02 -4.12 23.37
C GLY A 442 8.23 -4.89 24.68
N GLY A 443 8.93 -6.04 24.64
CA GLY A 443 9.16 -6.89 25.81
C GLY A 443 8.04 -7.91 26.09
N ARG A 444 7.03 -8.00 25.20
CA ARG A 444 5.98 -9.01 25.26
C ARG A 444 6.20 -10.02 24.16
N GLN A 445 6.24 -11.31 24.49
CA GLN A 445 6.22 -12.40 23.51
C GLN A 445 4.86 -12.37 22.79
N ILE A 446 4.92 -12.32 21.47
CA ILE A 446 3.76 -12.28 20.57
C ILE A 446 3.56 -13.63 19.90
N GLY A 447 4.67 -14.30 19.55
CA GLY A 447 4.64 -15.56 18.81
C GLY A 447 4.11 -16.74 19.62
N VAL A 448 3.59 -17.73 18.92
CA VAL A 448 3.08 -18.98 19.49
C VAL A 448 4.26 -19.83 19.96
N PRO A 449 4.31 -20.27 21.23
CA PRO A 449 5.37 -21.16 21.68
C PRO A 449 5.26 -22.54 21.02
N ALA A 450 6.39 -23.23 20.84
CA ALA A 450 6.45 -24.51 20.15
C ALA A 450 5.52 -25.58 20.76
N ASP A 451 5.30 -25.55 22.09
CA ASP A 451 4.39 -26.45 22.80
C ASP A 451 2.90 -26.06 22.65
N GLY A 452 2.60 -24.86 22.14
CA GLY A 452 1.25 -24.41 21.76
C GLY A 452 0.77 -24.95 20.41
N ILE A 453 1.69 -25.26 19.49
CA ILE A 453 1.37 -25.73 18.13
C ILE A 453 0.45 -26.96 18.08
N PRO A 454 0.62 -27.98 18.93
CA PRO A 454 -0.31 -29.12 18.94
C PRO A 454 -1.75 -28.77 19.30
N ALA A 455 -1.97 -27.78 20.16
CA ALA A 455 -3.31 -27.34 20.52
C ALA A 455 -3.97 -26.61 19.35
N GLN A 456 -3.24 -25.74 18.66
CA GLN A 456 -3.71 -25.04 17.47
C GLN A 456 -4.01 -26.03 16.32
N ALA A 457 -3.15 -27.03 16.12
CA ALA A 457 -3.37 -28.10 15.14
C ALA A 457 -4.69 -28.85 15.38
N LYS A 458 -4.99 -29.15 16.65
CA LYS A 458 -6.24 -29.83 17.02
C LYS A 458 -7.48 -28.97 16.74
N MET A 459 -7.42 -27.67 16.99
CA MET A 459 -8.51 -26.75 16.65
C MET A 459 -8.75 -26.73 15.13
N ILE A 460 -7.69 -26.57 14.34
CA ILE A 460 -7.76 -26.55 12.87
C ILE A 460 -8.30 -27.87 12.34
N GLN A 461 -7.84 -29.01 12.87
CA GLN A 461 -8.34 -30.33 12.50
C GLN A 461 -9.85 -30.44 12.74
N THR A 462 -10.33 -30.03 13.92
CA THR A 462 -11.75 -30.07 14.26
C THR A 462 -12.59 -29.23 13.32
N LEU A 463 -12.13 -28.02 12.96
CA LEU A 463 -12.82 -27.16 12.01
C LEU A 463 -12.86 -27.80 10.59
N ASN A 464 -11.72 -28.31 10.12
CA ASN A 464 -11.64 -28.97 8.81
C ASN A 464 -12.55 -30.21 8.72
N GLU A 465 -12.62 -31.02 9.79
CA GLU A 465 -13.56 -32.15 9.90
C GLU A 465 -15.02 -31.67 9.86
N THR A 466 -15.35 -30.60 10.59
CA THR A 466 -16.70 -30.02 10.61
C THR A 466 -17.14 -29.56 9.22
N TRP A 467 -16.28 -28.89 8.46
CA TRP A 467 -16.60 -28.46 7.11
C TRP A 467 -16.68 -29.61 6.12
N ALA A 468 -15.82 -30.61 6.22
CA ALA A 468 -15.90 -31.83 5.41
C ALA A 468 -17.22 -32.57 5.66
N ASP A 469 -17.67 -32.71 6.91
CA ASP A 469 -18.96 -33.32 7.28
C ASP A 469 -20.15 -32.49 6.76
N ALA A 470 -19.99 -31.16 6.67
CA ALA A 470 -20.98 -30.27 6.07
C ALA A 470 -20.96 -30.27 4.53
N GLY A 471 -20.03 -31.00 3.91
CA GLY A 471 -19.91 -31.12 2.44
C GLY A 471 -19.30 -29.91 1.76
N THR A 472 -18.52 -29.10 2.50
CA THR A 472 -17.76 -27.98 1.90
C THR A 472 -16.32 -28.38 1.63
N ASP A 473 -15.76 -27.91 0.50
CA ASP A 473 -14.37 -28.15 0.13
C ASP A 473 -13.37 -27.16 0.82
N PHE A 474 -13.87 -26.26 1.66
CA PHE A 474 -13.04 -25.30 2.37
C PHE A 474 -12.20 -25.97 3.45
N ARG A 475 -10.93 -25.51 3.58
CA ARG A 475 -10.02 -26.01 4.61
C ARG A 475 -9.04 -24.94 5.09
N ILE A 476 -8.52 -25.12 6.31
CA ILE A 476 -7.40 -24.36 6.83
C ILE A 476 -6.13 -25.19 6.70
N PHE A 477 -5.08 -24.57 6.16
CA PHE A 477 -3.71 -25.08 6.20
C PHE A 477 -2.99 -24.51 7.44
N HIS A 478 -2.43 -25.37 8.26
CA HIS A 478 -1.74 -25.01 9.49
C HIS A 478 -0.27 -24.74 9.22
N GLY A 479 0.10 -23.49 8.95
CA GLY A 479 1.48 -23.05 8.81
C GLY A 479 1.95 -22.21 10.01
N SER A 480 3.11 -21.59 9.86
CA SER A 480 3.63 -20.55 10.76
C SER A 480 4.51 -19.58 9.99
N GLU A 481 4.44 -18.30 10.36
CA GLU A 481 5.46 -17.33 10.00
C GLU A 481 6.63 -17.48 10.97
N CYS A 482 7.67 -18.17 10.47
CA CYS A 482 8.84 -18.54 11.24
C CYS A 482 9.97 -17.54 11.03
N ASP A 483 10.48 -16.97 12.12
CA ASP A 483 11.60 -16.04 12.05
C ASP A 483 12.85 -16.69 11.46
N ILE A 484 13.49 -15.99 10.51
CA ILE A 484 14.82 -16.31 10.01
C ILE A 484 15.84 -15.58 10.88
N LEU A 485 16.65 -16.35 11.59
CA LEU A 485 17.68 -15.81 12.46
C LEU A 485 18.90 -15.33 11.65
N VAL A 486 19.76 -14.53 12.24
CA VAL A 486 20.91 -13.89 11.56
C VAL A 486 21.94 -14.87 11.00
N ASP A 487 21.96 -16.12 11.47
CA ASP A 487 22.78 -17.21 10.95
C ASP A 487 22.08 -18.02 9.85
N GLY A 488 20.82 -17.72 9.54
CA GLY A 488 19.98 -18.43 8.58
C GLY A 488 19.23 -19.63 9.17
N ALA A 489 19.30 -19.87 10.48
CA ALA A 489 18.45 -20.85 11.14
C ALA A 489 17.00 -20.36 11.20
N LEU A 490 16.05 -21.31 11.26
CA LEU A 490 14.64 -21.03 11.51
C LEU A 490 14.35 -21.20 13.01
N ASP A 491 13.50 -20.35 13.56
CA ASP A 491 13.23 -20.25 14.99
C ASP A 491 12.74 -21.55 15.62
N TYR A 492 11.71 -22.20 15.04
CA TYR A 492 11.17 -23.43 15.61
C TYR A 492 12.09 -24.63 15.48
N PRO A 493 12.05 -25.60 16.45
CA PRO A 493 12.68 -26.90 16.29
C PRO A 493 12.19 -27.63 15.03
N ASP A 494 13.05 -28.47 14.44
CA ASP A 494 12.73 -29.23 13.21
C ASP A 494 11.47 -30.11 13.36
N SER A 495 11.27 -30.71 14.54
CA SER A 495 10.07 -31.51 14.85
C SER A 495 8.77 -30.68 14.76
N THR A 496 8.79 -29.46 15.26
CA THR A 496 7.65 -28.54 15.20
C THR A 496 7.38 -28.13 13.76
N ARG A 497 8.43 -27.70 13.02
CA ARG A 497 8.27 -27.30 11.62
C ARG A 497 7.72 -28.41 10.73
N ARG A 498 8.14 -29.67 10.95
CA ARG A 498 7.62 -30.84 10.22
C ARG A 498 6.16 -31.18 10.52
N SER A 499 5.60 -30.68 11.61
CA SER A 499 4.19 -30.88 11.94
C SER A 499 3.27 -29.84 11.29
N LEU A 500 3.85 -28.82 10.67
CA LEU A 500 3.14 -27.74 9.98
C LEU A 500 3.02 -28.03 8.48
N SER A 501 1.97 -27.56 7.86
CA SER A 501 1.72 -27.75 6.42
C SER A 501 2.68 -26.93 5.54
N HIS A 502 3.06 -25.75 6.00
CA HIS A 502 3.97 -24.84 5.30
C HIS A 502 4.63 -23.88 6.29
N ILE A 503 5.80 -23.38 5.92
CA ILE A 503 6.55 -22.37 6.67
C ILE A 503 6.69 -21.14 5.78
N VAL A 504 6.21 -20.01 6.28
CA VAL A 504 6.55 -18.69 5.76
C VAL A 504 7.77 -18.20 6.53
N GLY A 505 8.94 -18.22 5.90
CA GLY A 505 10.17 -17.77 6.55
C GLY A 505 10.34 -16.27 6.37
N SER A 506 10.43 -15.51 7.46
CA SER A 506 10.45 -14.04 7.44
C SER A 506 11.54 -13.44 8.32
N VAL A 507 11.95 -12.22 8.01
CA VAL A 507 12.95 -11.47 8.79
C VAL A 507 12.27 -10.34 9.55
N HIS A 508 12.14 -10.47 10.89
CA HIS A 508 11.56 -9.42 11.75
C HIS A 508 12.64 -8.62 12.51
N ALA A 509 13.74 -9.24 12.87
CA ALA A 509 14.85 -8.57 13.58
C ALA A 509 15.67 -7.62 12.69
N LEU A 510 14.99 -6.76 11.92
CA LEU A 510 15.58 -5.91 10.86
C LEU A 510 16.76 -5.06 11.32
N GLY A 511 16.82 -4.65 12.60
CA GLY A 511 17.95 -3.91 13.13
C GLY A 511 19.27 -4.65 13.00
N SER A 512 19.26 -5.96 13.19
CA SER A 512 20.42 -6.84 13.04
C SER A 512 20.79 -7.06 11.57
N TRP A 513 19.79 -7.27 10.70
CA TRP A 513 19.99 -7.51 9.28
C TRP A 513 20.45 -6.28 8.49
N ARG A 514 19.95 -5.10 8.82
CA ARG A 514 20.35 -3.82 8.19
C ARG A 514 21.78 -3.40 8.50
N GLY A 515 22.31 -3.86 9.63
CA GLY A 515 23.69 -3.57 10.05
C GLY A 515 24.74 -4.48 9.41
N ARG A 516 24.32 -5.45 8.60
CA ARG A 516 25.19 -6.40 7.89
C ARG A 516 25.31 -6.02 6.42
N ASP A 517 26.34 -6.54 5.77
CA ASP A 517 26.51 -6.39 4.33
C ASP A 517 25.55 -7.32 3.53
N GLU A 518 25.39 -7.02 2.27
CA GLU A 518 24.53 -7.74 1.34
C GLU A 518 24.91 -9.22 1.21
N ILE A 519 26.22 -9.53 1.19
CA ILE A 519 26.71 -10.90 1.04
C ILE A 519 26.30 -11.73 2.24
N ALA A 520 26.58 -11.24 3.45
CA ALA A 520 26.27 -11.97 4.69
C ALA A 520 24.75 -12.20 4.87
N ASN A 521 23.91 -11.25 4.45
CA ASN A 521 22.46 -11.41 4.48
C ASN A 521 21.98 -12.42 3.42
N THR A 522 22.51 -12.33 2.21
CA THR A 522 22.18 -13.26 1.12
C THR A 522 22.53 -14.69 1.48
N GLU A 523 23.74 -14.94 2.03
CA GLU A 523 24.14 -16.26 2.49
C GLU A 523 23.26 -16.80 3.62
N ALA A 524 22.82 -15.94 4.55
CA ALA A 524 21.92 -16.37 5.63
C ALA A 524 20.54 -16.77 5.08
N LEU A 525 19.97 -15.98 4.15
CA LEU A 525 18.71 -16.34 3.49
C LEU A 525 18.85 -17.62 2.65
N ILE A 526 19.96 -17.81 1.93
CA ILE A 526 20.20 -19.03 1.18
C ILE A 526 20.18 -20.24 2.13
N ARG A 527 20.86 -20.16 3.28
CA ARG A 527 20.82 -21.25 4.29
C ARG A 527 19.40 -21.52 4.81
N ALA A 528 18.59 -20.48 4.99
CA ALA A 528 17.20 -20.64 5.42
C ALA A 528 16.35 -21.33 4.35
N ILE A 529 16.40 -20.90 3.10
CA ILE A 529 15.61 -21.49 2.00
C ILE A 529 16.05 -22.91 1.64
N GLU A 530 17.31 -23.29 1.91
CA GLU A 530 17.81 -24.66 1.75
C GLU A 530 17.27 -25.63 2.81
N ASN A 531 16.64 -25.11 3.88
CA ASN A 531 16.00 -25.99 4.86
C ASN A 531 14.82 -26.72 4.21
N PRO A 532 14.73 -28.06 4.35
CA PRO A 532 13.66 -28.86 3.72
C PRO A 532 12.23 -28.46 4.16
N THR A 533 12.08 -27.91 5.38
CA THR A 533 10.77 -27.49 5.89
C THR A 533 10.36 -26.08 5.44
N PHE A 534 11.28 -25.30 4.88
CA PHE A 534 11.01 -23.96 4.38
C PHE A 534 10.15 -24.00 3.11
N THR A 535 9.08 -23.23 3.03
CA THR A 535 8.15 -23.25 1.88
C THR A 535 8.09 -21.90 1.15
N ILE A 536 7.85 -20.81 1.86
CA ILE A 536 7.58 -19.48 1.30
C ILE A 536 8.55 -18.48 1.93
N LEU A 537 9.22 -17.67 1.13
CA LEU A 537 9.98 -16.51 1.61
C LEU A 537 9.04 -15.33 1.78
N GLY A 538 8.66 -15.01 3.02
CA GLY A 538 7.74 -13.96 3.38
C GLY A 538 8.36 -12.57 3.27
N HIS A 539 7.62 -11.56 2.79
CA HIS A 539 8.05 -10.16 2.58
C HIS A 539 9.58 -10.00 2.45
N PRO A 540 10.15 -10.51 1.33
CA PRO A 540 11.55 -10.94 1.19
C PRO A 540 12.61 -9.88 1.46
N THR A 541 12.27 -8.60 1.36
CA THR A 541 13.21 -7.49 1.66
C THR A 541 12.91 -6.80 2.98
N GLY A 542 11.74 -7.03 3.56
CA GLY A 542 11.27 -6.36 4.78
C GLY A 542 11.06 -4.87 4.60
N ARG A 543 10.89 -4.37 3.35
CA ARG A 543 10.59 -2.96 3.09
C ARG A 543 9.23 -2.56 3.65
N ILE A 544 9.09 -1.28 3.98
CA ILE A 544 7.81 -0.60 4.19
C ILE A 544 7.81 0.66 3.34
N LEU A 545 6.87 0.75 2.41
CA LEU A 545 6.72 1.90 1.52
C LEU A 545 6.52 3.17 2.35
N GLN A 546 7.26 4.24 2.00
CA GLN A 546 7.28 5.51 2.72
C GLN A 546 7.76 5.43 4.19
N GLY A 547 8.08 4.24 4.68
CA GLY A 547 8.50 4.02 6.07
C GLY A 547 9.95 3.58 6.21
N ARG A 548 10.38 2.59 5.47
CA ARG A 548 11.76 2.06 5.52
C ARG A 548 12.14 1.30 4.27
N GLU A 549 13.39 1.43 3.86
CA GLU A 549 13.99 0.57 2.83
C GLU A 549 14.11 -0.88 3.34
N GLY A 550 14.19 -1.83 2.41
CA GLY A 550 14.55 -3.21 2.71
C GLY A 550 15.95 -3.33 3.30
N PHE A 551 16.27 -4.49 3.87
CA PHE A 551 17.65 -4.79 4.25
C PHE A 551 18.47 -5.15 2.99
N PRO A 552 19.82 -4.92 3.01
CA PRO A 552 20.66 -5.25 1.86
C PRO A 552 20.65 -6.75 1.58
N VAL A 553 20.27 -7.16 0.37
CA VAL A 553 20.19 -8.58 -0.06
C VAL A 553 20.20 -8.67 -1.58
N ASP A 554 20.94 -9.63 -2.15
CA ASP A 554 20.90 -9.98 -3.56
C ASP A 554 19.70 -10.90 -3.85
N MET A 555 18.55 -10.30 -4.17
CA MET A 555 17.35 -11.06 -4.51
C MET A 555 17.49 -11.91 -5.78
N HIS A 556 18.36 -11.53 -6.72
CA HIS A 556 18.59 -12.37 -7.90
C HIS A 556 19.29 -13.67 -7.52
N ALA A 557 20.28 -13.63 -6.61
CA ALA A 557 20.92 -14.84 -6.09
C ALA A 557 19.94 -15.73 -5.33
N ILE A 558 19.07 -15.13 -4.50
CA ILE A 558 18.02 -15.84 -3.75
C ILE A 558 17.05 -16.56 -4.70
N LEU A 559 16.47 -15.84 -5.66
CA LEU A 559 15.52 -16.39 -6.63
C LEU A 559 16.15 -17.49 -7.49
N ARG A 560 17.40 -17.32 -7.93
CA ARG A 560 18.14 -18.36 -8.66
C ARG A 560 18.27 -19.62 -7.82
N ARG A 561 18.68 -19.50 -6.54
CA ARG A 561 18.83 -20.65 -5.66
C ARG A 561 17.50 -21.35 -5.39
N MET A 562 16.42 -20.60 -5.20
CA MET A 562 15.05 -21.17 -5.09
C MET A 562 14.67 -21.96 -6.35
N GLY A 563 14.97 -21.43 -7.53
CA GLY A 563 14.71 -22.11 -8.81
C GLY A 563 15.48 -23.42 -8.94
N GLU A 564 16.76 -23.45 -8.52
CA GLU A 564 17.55 -24.68 -8.46
C GLU A 564 16.90 -25.74 -7.55
N LEU A 565 16.47 -25.34 -6.35
CA LEU A 565 15.79 -26.23 -5.39
C LEU A 565 14.45 -26.74 -5.93
N ASN A 566 13.69 -25.89 -6.64
CA ASN A 566 12.45 -26.30 -7.30
C ASN A 566 12.71 -27.34 -8.41
N ALA A 567 13.79 -27.17 -9.18
CA ALA A 567 14.21 -28.15 -10.19
C ALA A 567 14.63 -29.51 -9.58
N GLU A 568 15.06 -29.52 -8.32
CA GLU A 568 15.35 -30.71 -7.52
C GLU A 568 14.07 -31.33 -6.89
N GLY A 569 12.90 -30.75 -7.13
CA GLY A 569 11.61 -31.23 -6.60
C GLY A 569 11.25 -30.72 -5.21
N GLN A 570 11.92 -29.67 -4.72
CA GLN A 570 11.55 -29.00 -3.48
C GLN A 570 10.65 -27.79 -3.79
N LEU A 571 9.51 -27.65 -3.10
CA LEU A 571 8.67 -26.48 -3.26
C LEU A 571 9.26 -25.29 -2.49
N LYS A 572 9.70 -24.26 -3.23
CA LYS A 572 10.18 -22.98 -2.70
C LYS A 572 9.46 -21.85 -3.46
N ALA A 573 8.62 -21.11 -2.77
CA ALA A 573 7.88 -19.98 -3.31
C ALA A 573 8.37 -18.65 -2.72
N VAL A 574 8.27 -17.57 -3.47
CA VAL A 574 8.50 -16.20 -2.98
C VAL A 574 7.18 -15.48 -2.81
N GLU A 575 7.04 -14.76 -1.71
CA GLU A 575 5.82 -13.97 -1.44
C GLU A 575 5.80 -12.66 -2.23
N ILE A 576 4.63 -12.32 -2.78
CA ILE A 576 4.18 -10.93 -2.92
C ILE A 576 3.31 -10.65 -1.70
N ASN A 577 3.87 -10.02 -0.67
CA ASN A 577 3.11 -9.49 0.43
C ASN A 577 2.23 -8.35 -0.09
N ALA A 578 0.94 -8.55 -0.04
CA ALA A 578 -0.05 -7.69 -0.67
C ALA A 578 -0.44 -6.49 0.19
N SER A 579 0.03 -6.43 1.44
CA SER A 579 -0.18 -5.25 2.28
C SER A 579 0.24 -3.98 1.53
N PRO A 580 -0.62 -2.97 1.40
CA PRO A 580 -0.30 -1.74 0.68
C PRO A 580 0.84 -0.95 1.33
N TYR A 581 1.21 -1.29 2.56
CA TYR A 581 2.41 -0.76 3.23
C TYR A 581 3.70 -1.41 2.74
N ARG A 582 3.65 -2.63 2.15
CA ARG A 582 4.83 -3.40 1.75
C ARG A 582 4.94 -3.56 0.24
N LEU A 583 3.97 -4.23 -0.40
CA LEU A 583 3.99 -4.67 -1.81
C LEU A 583 5.36 -5.31 -2.15
N ASP A 584 5.76 -6.30 -1.35
CA ASP A 584 7.07 -6.96 -1.33
C ASP A 584 6.91 -8.47 -1.58
N LEU A 585 7.31 -9.00 -2.66
CA LEU A 585 8.37 -8.73 -3.63
C LEU A 585 8.05 -7.52 -4.53
N ASP A 586 9.13 -6.83 -4.95
CA ASP A 586 9.02 -5.77 -5.96
C ASP A 586 8.60 -6.34 -7.32
N TRP A 587 7.64 -5.68 -7.99
CA TRP A 587 7.13 -6.13 -9.30
C TRP A 587 8.23 -6.30 -10.37
N ARG A 588 9.33 -5.56 -10.28
CA ARG A 588 10.47 -5.65 -11.20
C ARG A 588 11.20 -7.00 -11.14
N LEU A 589 11.05 -7.72 -10.03
CA LEU A 589 11.66 -9.04 -9.80
C LEU A 589 10.72 -10.20 -10.16
N CYS A 590 9.43 -9.95 -10.33
CA CYS A 590 8.45 -11.02 -10.58
C CYS A 590 8.74 -11.78 -11.89
N LYS A 591 9.05 -11.05 -12.97
CA LYS A 591 9.42 -11.66 -14.26
C LYS A 591 10.66 -12.55 -14.12
N TYR A 592 11.66 -12.09 -13.36
CA TYR A 592 12.84 -12.89 -13.09
C TYR A 592 12.53 -14.13 -12.23
N ALA A 593 11.67 -14.00 -11.22
CA ALA A 593 11.22 -15.17 -10.43
C ALA A 593 10.57 -16.24 -11.33
N LYS A 594 9.65 -15.82 -12.22
CA LYS A 594 9.03 -16.69 -13.24
C LYS A 594 10.09 -17.37 -14.13
N GLU A 595 11.06 -16.63 -14.65
CA GLU A 595 12.16 -17.13 -15.49
C GLU A 595 13.05 -18.16 -14.77
N GLN A 596 13.20 -18.02 -13.45
CA GLN A 596 13.93 -19.00 -12.62
C GLN A 596 13.06 -20.21 -12.20
N GLY A 597 11.77 -20.26 -12.57
CA GLY A 597 10.86 -21.33 -12.14
C GLY A 597 10.49 -21.25 -10.66
N VAL A 598 10.50 -20.06 -10.08
CA VAL A 598 10.08 -19.84 -8.70
C VAL A 598 8.60 -19.41 -8.68
N PRO A 599 7.69 -20.24 -8.15
CA PRO A 599 6.29 -19.82 -8.00
C PRO A 599 6.17 -18.65 -7.04
N VAL A 600 5.29 -17.73 -7.37
CA VAL A 600 4.95 -16.59 -6.51
C VAL A 600 3.74 -16.94 -5.65
N CYS A 601 3.72 -16.56 -4.38
CA CYS A 601 2.56 -16.68 -3.51
C CYS A 601 2.06 -15.27 -3.14
N ILE A 602 0.81 -14.96 -3.47
CA ILE A 602 0.21 -13.64 -3.17
C ILE A 602 -0.51 -13.74 -1.83
N ASN A 603 0.02 -13.11 -0.80
CA ASN A 603 -0.52 -13.16 0.55
C ASN A 603 -0.79 -11.77 1.11
N PRO A 604 -1.89 -11.59 1.84
CA PRO A 604 -2.24 -10.29 2.41
C PRO A 604 -1.47 -9.96 3.68
N ASP A 605 -0.92 -10.95 4.37
CA ASP A 605 -0.33 -10.79 5.73
C ASP A 605 -1.40 -10.17 6.67
N ALA A 606 -2.61 -10.75 6.59
CA ALA A 606 -3.78 -10.19 7.22
C ALA A 606 -3.79 -10.47 8.71
N HIS A 607 -4.00 -9.40 9.51
CA HIS A 607 -4.13 -9.44 10.96
C HIS A 607 -5.58 -9.23 11.41
N ASP A 608 -6.49 -9.00 10.46
CA ASP A 608 -7.93 -8.89 10.64
C ASP A 608 -8.67 -9.37 9.38
N THR A 609 -9.99 -9.51 9.49
CA THR A 609 -10.83 -9.98 8.39
C THR A 609 -10.85 -9.05 7.18
N GLU A 610 -10.73 -7.75 7.38
CA GLU A 610 -10.67 -6.77 6.29
C GLU A 610 -9.34 -6.83 5.54
N GLY A 611 -8.24 -7.12 6.25
CA GLY A 611 -6.91 -7.30 5.66
C GLY A 611 -6.85 -8.41 4.61
N LEU A 612 -7.74 -9.42 4.66
CA LEU A 612 -7.82 -10.46 3.62
C LEU A 612 -8.06 -9.89 2.22
N LYS A 613 -8.75 -8.76 2.11
CA LYS A 613 -9.04 -8.07 0.85
C LYS A 613 -7.79 -7.44 0.22
N ASP A 614 -6.73 -7.24 0.98
CA ASP A 614 -5.49 -6.63 0.50
C ASP A 614 -4.81 -7.47 -0.60
N VAL A 615 -5.15 -8.76 -0.76
CA VAL A 615 -4.72 -9.59 -1.91
C VAL A 615 -4.92 -8.89 -3.25
N TRP A 616 -5.92 -8.01 -3.35
CA TRP A 616 -6.17 -7.23 -4.56
C TRP A 616 -4.95 -6.39 -4.96
N TYR A 617 -4.24 -5.78 -4.00
CA TYR A 617 -3.02 -5.00 -4.27
C TYR A 617 -1.87 -5.90 -4.72
N GLY A 618 -1.75 -7.09 -4.13
CA GLY A 618 -0.77 -8.10 -4.56
C GLY A 618 -1.01 -8.56 -6.01
N ILE A 619 -2.28 -8.72 -6.41
CA ILE A 619 -2.64 -9.00 -7.81
C ILE A 619 -2.18 -7.86 -8.73
N GLN A 620 -2.33 -6.58 -8.34
CA GLN A 620 -1.85 -5.47 -9.17
C GLN A 620 -0.31 -5.51 -9.34
N VAL A 621 0.43 -5.89 -8.29
CA VAL A 621 1.88 -6.11 -8.35
C VAL A 621 2.23 -7.27 -9.27
N ALA A 622 1.52 -8.39 -9.16
CA ALA A 622 1.70 -9.57 -10.00
C ALA A 622 1.45 -9.28 -11.48
N ARG A 623 0.34 -8.61 -11.81
CA ARG A 623 0.00 -8.16 -13.17
C ARG A 623 1.09 -7.26 -13.75
N LYS A 624 1.53 -6.26 -12.97
CA LYS A 624 2.63 -5.36 -13.34
C LYS A 624 3.94 -6.12 -13.52
N GLY A 625 4.14 -7.19 -12.78
CA GLY A 625 5.29 -8.11 -12.84
C GLY A 625 5.19 -9.21 -13.91
N TRP A 626 4.24 -9.14 -14.84
CA TRP A 626 4.07 -10.09 -15.96
C TRP A 626 3.62 -11.50 -15.55
N LEU A 627 3.01 -11.66 -14.38
CA LEU A 627 2.61 -12.98 -13.90
C LEU A 627 1.24 -13.39 -14.44
N GLU A 628 1.16 -14.66 -14.79
CA GLU A 628 -0.04 -15.37 -15.17
C GLU A 628 -0.52 -16.26 -14.01
N ALA A 629 -1.75 -16.74 -14.06
CA ALA A 629 -2.28 -17.62 -13.00
C ALA A 629 -1.40 -18.86 -12.75
N VAL A 630 -0.77 -19.40 -13.79
CA VAL A 630 0.12 -20.56 -13.69
C VAL A 630 1.39 -20.30 -12.88
N ASP A 631 1.84 -19.06 -12.82
CA ASP A 631 3.04 -18.63 -12.10
C ASP A 631 2.79 -18.44 -10.59
N VAL A 632 1.51 -18.44 -10.18
CA VAL A 632 1.10 -18.10 -8.81
C VAL A 632 0.65 -19.36 -8.06
N LEU A 633 1.27 -19.63 -6.90
CA LEU A 633 1.04 -20.84 -6.12
C LEU A 633 -0.42 -20.95 -5.63
N ASN A 634 -0.97 -19.86 -5.14
CA ASN A 634 -2.29 -19.84 -4.52
C ASN A 634 -3.46 -19.60 -5.50
N THR A 635 -3.24 -19.81 -6.80
CA THR A 635 -4.29 -20.09 -7.80
C THR A 635 -4.63 -21.57 -7.88
N ARG A 636 -3.82 -22.46 -7.29
CA ARG A 636 -4.09 -23.91 -7.22
C ARG A 636 -5.29 -24.17 -6.33
N SER A 637 -6.07 -25.18 -6.71
CA SER A 637 -7.15 -25.66 -5.84
C SER A 637 -6.60 -26.18 -4.50
N GLY A 638 -7.45 -26.28 -3.48
CA GLY A 638 -7.05 -26.80 -2.18
C GLY A 638 -6.46 -28.22 -2.24
N VAL A 639 -6.95 -29.06 -3.17
CA VAL A 639 -6.45 -30.42 -3.39
C VAL A 639 -5.06 -30.42 -4.06
N GLU A 640 -4.88 -29.59 -5.10
CA GLU A 640 -3.60 -29.46 -5.77
C GLU A 640 -2.54 -28.87 -4.83
N LEU A 641 -2.91 -27.87 -4.04
CA LEU A 641 -2.00 -27.27 -3.06
C LEU A 641 -1.60 -28.29 -1.99
N GLN A 642 -2.56 -29.07 -1.48
CA GLN A 642 -2.27 -30.15 -0.52
C GLN A 642 -1.24 -31.14 -1.07
N ALA A 643 -1.40 -31.55 -2.31
CA ALA A 643 -0.46 -32.46 -2.97
C ALA A 643 0.94 -31.84 -3.14
N LEU A 644 1.00 -30.54 -3.50
CA LEU A 644 2.28 -29.79 -3.62
C LEU A 644 3.00 -29.65 -2.27
N LEU A 645 2.24 -29.50 -1.18
CA LEU A 645 2.78 -29.42 0.18
C LEU A 645 3.15 -30.80 0.77
N GLY A 646 2.85 -31.89 0.07
CA GLY A 646 3.14 -33.26 0.51
C GLY A 646 2.24 -33.76 1.65
N LEU A 647 1.00 -33.29 1.75
CA LEU A 647 0.03 -33.56 2.81
C LEU A 647 -0.99 -34.63 2.44
#